data_8df3232aef5c6dea4ea01c2c322aac96
#
_entry.id   8df3232aef5c6dea4ea01c2c322aac96
#
_cell.length_a   1.000
_cell.length_b   1.000
_cell.length_c   1.000
_cell.angle_alpha   90.00
_cell.angle_beta   90.00
_cell.angle_gamma   90.00
#
_symmetry.space_group_name_H-M   'P 1'
#
loop_
_entity.id
_entity.type
_entity.pdbx_description
1 polymer ?
#
loop_
_entity_poly.entity_id
_entity_poly.type
_entity_poly.pdbx_seq_one_letter_code
_entity_poly.pdbx_strand_id
1 'polypeptide(L)'
;MFRNLLIIVCSLFFSSHFHAQNINLSGTVTDAESGETITGAIVSAPDIPGIGTVTNAYGYFSLSVPKGNQKIKIKFIGYEERLEDINLVGNLKRNFGLKKKAKTIKQVTVSGKKKQKLTDEVQMGKIQVDLKELDKIPIILGERDVLKSIQLLPGVMPQQEGASGIIVRGGGADQNLILLDEAPVYNASHLLGFFSTFNSDALKDLTLYKGNMPAEYGGRLSSVIDVKMKEGNNKNYEFGGGIGLIASRFYAEGPIQKDKSSFFVSGRRTYADAFLFLASDSVAKKSTLFFYDLNLKTNFQVSKKDRIYFSGYFGNDHFGLADAFGIQYGNVTATTRWNRIISDRVFSNTSFIYNNFNYQVKIGVNNFDLKVNSILNNYSLKQDYDYFLNSKNRIKMGGISTWHNVVPGDIESTDTLIAKRGLNRSNGWENALYIQNEQTISSKLKVNYGMRFTLFTLAGANNLYSFDAAGRVIDTTKLKDRQLDRSYFNPEPRFSLNYSLGEDKSIKFAYSRNVQYIQQLSNTSAGSPTDRWVLTSRNIRPGISDQVSAGYFFNFANDMFEASFEGYYKHLQNQVDYKPGTILRANETVEKDLAYGIGRAYGAEFYLKKRVGKLTGWISYTLARTERSFEGIDGGEWFPFRFDRTHDLSVVAMYDLSEKVNISGVLVYYTGNATNYPTGKYSVSGDISGNPGDPGIVYTSYDKRNKDRFPNYTRVDLALNWSLKKTRNWEHELSFSIYNVLGARNAFQIDFLYDAQLSETYAEKTYLFAQVPSITYNFKFKPRRPSSLETK
;
A
#
# COMPACT_ATOMS: atom_id res chain seq x y z
N MET A 1 -2.25 9.69 -42.93
CA MET A 1 -2.12 8.44 -42.17
C MET A 1 -3.05 8.39 -40.97
N PHE A 2 -3.20 9.43 -40.14
CA PHE A 2 -4.12 9.49 -38.98
C PHE A 2 -5.62 9.35 -39.34
N ARG A 3 -6.08 9.86 -40.46
CA ARG A 3 -7.49 9.79 -40.92
C ARG A 3 -7.95 8.35 -41.21
N ASN A 4 -7.07 7.52 -41.73
CA ASN A 4 -7.38 6.12 -42.09
C ASN A 4 -7.32 5.19 -40.87
N LEU A 5 -6.52 5.54 -39.84
CA LEU A 5 -6.48 4.82 -38.58
C LEU A 5 -7.77 5.04 -37.76
N LEU A 6 -8.33 6.27 -37.81
CA LEU A 6 -9.58 6.61 -37.13
C LEU A 6 -10.78 5.89 -37.77
N ILE A 7 -10.80 5.71 -39.09
CA ILE A 7 -11.85 4.99 -39.80
C ILE A 7 -11.79 3.49 -39.51
N ILE A 8 -10.61 2.89 -39.39
CA ILE A 8 -10.46 1.48 -39.00
C ILE A 8 -10.89 1.25 -37.53
N VAL A 9 -10.60 2.18 -36.65
CA VAL A 9 -11.07 2.11 -35.26
C VAL A 9 -12.58 2.28 -35.16
N CYS A 10 -13.20 3.15 -35.96
CA CYS A 10 -14.65 3.31 -35.99
C CYS A 10 -15.38 2.13 -36.66
N SER A 11 -14.81 1.48 -37.68
CA SER A 11 -15.44 0.35 -38.35
C SER A 11 -15.43 -0.95 -37.53
N LEU A 12 -14.54 -1.09 -36.55
CA LEU A 12 -14.55 -2.21 -35.61
C LEU A 12 -15.69 -2.15 -34.56
N PHE A 13 -16.37 -1.02 -34.44
CA PHE A 13 -17.52 -0.83 -33.54
C PHE A 13 -18.90 -1.15 -34.15
N PHE A 14 -19.01 -1.41 -35.46
CA PHE A 14 -20.28 -1.59 -36.16
C PHE A 14 -20.52 -2.99 -36.73
N SER A 15 -20.16 -4.05 -36.04
CA SER A 15 -20.68 -5.38 -36.34
C SER A 15 -21.91 -5.66 -35.48
N SER A 16 -23.08 -5.25 -35.97
CA SER A 16 -24.37 -5.62 -35.39
C SER A 16 -24.65 -7.11 -35.62
N HIS A 17 -24.36 -7.93 -34.62
CA HIS A 17 -24.82 -9.32 -34.56
C HIS A 17 -26.23 -9.34 -33.98
N PHE A 18 -27.14 -10.02 -34.67
CA PHE A 18 -28.45 -10.40 -34.13
C PHE A 18 -28.25 -11.19 -32.83
N HIS A 19 -28.53 -10.58 -31.69
CA HIS A 19 -28.42 -11.22 -30.40
C HIS A 19 -29.81 -11.75 -30.00
N ALA A 20 -29.87 -13.01 -29.64
CA ALA A 20 -30.94 -13.52 -28.79
C ALA A 20 -31.13 -12.53 -27.62
N GLN A 21 -32.40 -12.24 -27.27
CA GLN A 21 -32.72 -11.26 -26.22
C GLN A 21 -32.12 -11.69 -24.88
N ASN A 22 -30.93 -11.23 -24.61
CA ASN A 22 -30.28 -11.47 -23.33
C ASN A 22 -30.92 -10.60 -22.25
N ILE A 23 -31.19 -11.22 -21.12
CA ILE A 23 -31.77 -10.60 -19.93
C ILE A 23 -30.67 -10.39 -18.90
N ASN A 24 -30.80 -9.34 -18.09
CA ASN A 24 -29.81 -9.03 -17.05
C ASN A 24 -30.32 -9.52 -15.68
N LEU A 25 -29.49 -10.35 -15.04
CA LEU A 25 -29.59 -10.64 -13.61
C LEU A 25 -28.60 -9.74 -12.89
N SER A 26 -29.06 -8.83 -12.04
CA SER A 26 -28.25 -7.89 -11.31
C SER A 26 -28.52 -7.93 -9.80
N GLY A 27 -27.59 -7.47 -8.99
CA GLY A 27 -27.76 -7.43 -7.54
C GLY A 27 -26.43 -7.29 -6.79
N THR A 28 -26.50 -7.54 -5.48
CA THR A 28 -25.32 -7.53 -4.61
C THR A 28 -25.09 -8.91 -3.99
N VAL A 29 -23.80 -9.25 -3.83
CA VAL A 29 -23.38 -10.44 -3.08
C VAL A 29 -22.89 -9.98 -1.72
N THR A 30 -23.43 -10.59 -0.65
CA THR A 30 -23.12 -10.22 0.74
C THR A 30 -22.75 -11.46 1.57
N ASP A 31 -22.07 -11.24 2.67
CA ASP A 31 -21.91 -12.24 3.74
C ASP A 31 -23.27 -12.46 4.41
N ALA A 32 -23.73 -13.68 4.48
CA ALA A 32 -25.05 -14.02 5.07
C ALA A 32 -25.11 -13.77 6.58
N GLU A 33 -23.96 -13.73 7.29
CA GLU A 33 -23.91 -13.54 8.74
C GLU A 33 -23.78 -12.07 9.15
N SER A 34 -22.95 -11.30 8.45
CA SER A 34 -22.69 -9.89 8.78
C SER A 34 -23.49 -8.91 7.90
N GLY A 35 -23.91 -9.32 6.70
CA GLY A 35 -24.51 -8.45 5.68
C GLY A 35 -23.49 -7.58 4.93
N GLU A 36 -22.21 -7.70 5.21
CA GLU A 36 -21.15 -6.98 4.48
C GLU A 36 -21.10 -7.40 3.01
N THR A 37 -20.80 -6.46 2.13
CA THR A 37 -20.66 -6.73 0.69
C THR A 37 -19.42 -7.56 0.40
N ILE A 38 -19.48 -8.46 -0.60
CA ILE A 38 -18.36 -9.31 -1.01
C ILE A 38 -17.81 -8.81 -2.34
N THR A 39 -16.59 -8.28 -2.32
CA THR A 39 -15.83 -7.87 -3.50
C THR A 39 -15.23 -9.09 -4.19
N GLY A 40 -15.31 -9.15 -5.53
CA GLY A 40 -14.63 -10.22 -6.30
C GLY A 40 -15.36 -11.57 -6.26
N ALA A 41 -16.63 -11.64 -5.79
CA ALA A 41 -17.41 -12.86 -5.89
C ALA A 41 -17.77 -13.16 -7.36
N ILE A 42 -17.59 -14.39 -7.78
CA ILE A 42 -17.92 -14.84 -9.15
C ILE A 42 -19.38 -15.25 -9.20
N VAL A 43 -20.12 -14.64 -10.14
CA VAL A 43 -21.49 -14.99 -10.49
C VAL A 43 -21.51 -15.53 -11.93
N SER A 44 -21.92 -16.76 -12.15
CA SER A 44 -21.84 -17.41 -13.46
C SER A 44 -23.03 -18.29 -13.74
N ALA A 45 -23.29 -18.56 -15.04
CA ALA A 45 -24.24 -19.57 -15.51
C ALA A 45 -23.42 -20.81 -15.96
N PRO A 46 -23.26 -21.84 -15.11
CA PRO A 46 -22.33 -22.95 -15.37
C PRO A 46 -22.70 -23.78 -16.59
N ASP A 47 -24.00 -23.82 -16.96
CA ASP A 47 -24.51 -24.58 -18.11
C ASP A 47 -24.22 -23.87 -19.45
N ILE A 48 -23.73 -22.60 -19.41
CA ILE A 48 -23.41 -21.83 -20.60
C ILE A 48 -21.93 -21.43 -20.53
N PRO A 49 -21.04 -22.03 -21.35
CA PRO A 49 -19.63 -21.75 -21.31
C PRO A 49 -19.30 -20.27 -21.55
N GLY A 50 -18.46 -19.71 -20.71
CA GLY A 50 -17.96 -18.32 -20.84
C GLY A 50 -18.93 -17.24 -20.32
N ILE A 51 -20.11 -17.58 -19.78
CA ILE A 51 -21.02 -16.61 -19.16
C ILE A 51 -20.75 -16.51 -17.67
N GLY A 52 -20.18 -15.38 -17.25
CA GLY A 52 -19.90 -15.06 -15.86
C GLY A 52 -19.51 -13.60 -15.70
N THR A 53 -19.61 -13.12 -14.48
CA THR A 53 -19.19 -11.78 -14.06
C THR A 53 -18.61 -11.85 -12.65
N VAL A 54 -17.90 -10.78 -12.25
CA VAL A 54 -17.31 -10.65 -10.91
C VAL A 54 -17.90 -9.42 -10.24
N THR A 55 -18.24 -9.55 -8.95
CA THR A 55 -18.74 -8.39 -8.21
C THR A 55 -17.68 -7.28 -8.15
N ASN A 56 -18.12 -6.02 -8.28
CA ASN A 56 -17.25 -4.86 -8.14
C ASN A 56 -16.80 -4.66 -6.68
N ALA A 57 -16.06 -3.59 -6.44
CA ALA A 57 -15.56 -3.22 -5.12
C ALA A 57 -16.64 -3.08 -4.03
N TYR A 58 -17.90 -2.98 -4.43
CA TYR A 58 -19.06 -2.76 -3.57
C TYR A 58 -20.03 -3.96 -3.57
N GLY A 59 -19.56 -5.12 -4.07
CA GLY A 59 -20.35 -6.34 -4.11
C GLY A 59 -21.42 -6.38 -5.19
N TYR A 60 -21.54 -5.35 -6.06
CA TYR A 60 -22.53 -5.31 -7.13
C TYR A 60 -22.06 -6.12 -8.34
N PHE A 61 -23.00 -6.83 -8.97
CA PHE A 61 -22.80 -7.56 -10.23
C PHE A 61 -23.94 -7.31 -11.19
N SER A 62 -23.65 -7.49 -12.48
CA SER A 62 -24.66 -7.61 -13.55
C SER A 62 -24.22 -8.70 -14.50
N LEU A 63 -25.07 -9.69 -14.71
CA LEU A 63 -24.82 -10.86 -15.55
C LEU A 63 -25.88 -10.90 -16.68
N SER A 64 -25.43 -10.82 -17.92
CA SER A 64 -26.29 -10.99 -19.10
C SER A 64 -26.37 -12.47 -19.48
N VAL A 65 -27.58 -13.03 -19.46
CA VAL A 65 -27.87 -14.45 -19.75
C VAL A 65 -29.06 -14.56 -20.68
N PRO A 66 -29.23 -15.67 -21.45
CA PRO A 66 -30.40 -15.94 -22.24
C PRO A 66 -31.68 -16.05 -21.39
N LYS A 67 -32.82 -15.70 -21.99
CA LYS A 67 -34.15 -15.89 -21.36
C LYS A 67 -34.43 -17.36 -21.09
N GLY A 68 -35.11 -17.64 -19.96
CA GLY A 68 -35.52 -18.99 -19.56
C GLY A 68 -34.99 -19.43 -18.21
N ASN A 69 -35.07 -20.71 -17.93
CA ASN A 69 -34.52 -21.28 -16.70
C ASN A 69 -33.01 -21.33 -16.77
N GLN A 70 -32.37 -20.67 -15.84
CA GLN A 70 -30.91 -20.56 -15.76
C GLN A 70 -30.41 -21.04 -14.40
N LYS A 71 -29.40 -21.89 -14.40
CA LYS A 71 -28.71 -22.28 -13.20
C LYS A 71 -27.63 -21.22 -12.91
N ILE A 72 -27.77 -20.54 -11.80
CA ILE A 72 -26.83 -19.47 -11.39
C ILE A 72 -25.99 -19.96 -10.24
N LYS A 73 -24.66 -19.85 -10.41
CA LYS A 73 -23.65 -20.25 -9.43
C LYS A 73 -22.95 -19.03 -8.90
N ILE A 74 -22.93 -18.87 -7.57
CA ILE A 74 -22.23 -17.82 -6.86
C ILE A 74 -21.15 -18.44 -5.99
N LYS A 75 -19.91 -17.98 -6.10
CA LYS A 75 -18.79 -18.48 -5.31
C LYS A 75 -17.82 -17.37 -4.89
N PHE A 76 -17.24 -17.51 -3.70
CA PHE A 76 -16.15 -16.69 -3.20
C PHE A 76 -15.25 -17.51 -2.26
N ILE A 77 -13.98 -17.08 -2.10
CA ILE A 77 -13.00 -17.76 -1.25
C ILE A 77 -13.48 -17.73 0.21
N GLY A 78 -13.45 -18.88 0.89
CA GLY A 78 -13.86 -18.98 2.30
C GLY A 78 -15.36 -19.07 2.54
N TYR A 79 -16.19 -19.06 1.48
CA TYR A 79 -17.64 -19.20 1.54
C TYR A 79 -18.13 -20.48 0.87
N GLU A 80 -19.31 -20.94 1.26
CA GLU A 80 -20.00 -22.04 0.59
C GLU A 80 -20.48 -21.58 -0.78
N GLU A 81 -20.36 -22.46 -1.77
CA GLU A 81 -20.96 -22.20 -3.09
C GLU A 81 -22.47 -22.18 -2.98
N ARG A 82 -23.10 -21.22 -3.63
CA ARG A 82 -24.54 -21.15 -3.75
C ARG A 82 -24.92 -21.41 -5.20
N LEU A 83 -25.82 -22.38 -5.40
CA LEU A 83 -26.36 -22.72 -6.69
C LEU A 83 -27.87 -22.51 -6.61
N GLU A 84 -28.46 -21.81 -7.58
CA GLU A 84 -29.90 -21.57 -7.67
C GLU A 84 -30.38 -21.68 -9.11
N ASP A 85 -31.53 -22.33 -9.28
CA ASP A 85 -32.27 -22.35 -10.53
C ASP A 85 -33.22 -21.14 -10.56
N ILE A 86 -33.06 -20.26 -11.55
CA ILE A 86 -33.83 -19.02 -11.68
C ILE A 86 -34.46 -18.94 -13.04
N ASN A 87 -35.80 -18.82 -13.07
CA ASN A 87 -36.54 -18.58 -14.31
C ASN A 87 -36.49 -17.10 -14.66
N LEU A 88 -35.72 -16.74 -15.68
CA LEU A 88 -35.53 -15.37 -16.16
C LEU A 88 -36.47 -15.07 -17.33
N VAL A 89 -37.58 -14.41 -17.05
CA VAL A 89 -38.55 -13.96 -18.08
C VAL A 89 -38.30 -12.50 -18.51
N GLY A 90 -37.60 -11.71 -17.69
CA GLY A 90 -37.20 -10.34 -17.89
C GLY A 90 -36.04 -9.98 -16.98
N ASN A 91 -35.55 -8.73 -17.04
CA ASN A 91 -34.49 -8.26 -16.14
C ASN A 91 -34.89 -8.46 -14.68
N LEU A 92 -34.01 -9.07 -13.90
CA LEU A 92 -34.27 -9.45 -12.51
C LEU A 92 -33.18 -8.88 -11.59
N LYS A 93 -33.61 -8.20 -10.50
CA LYS A 93 -32.74 -7.82 -9.39
C LYS A 93 -32.83 -8.83 -8.27
N ARG A 94 -31.68 -9.45 -7.91
CA ARG A 94 -31.64 -10.43 -6.84
C ARG A 94 -30.31 -10.37 -6.10
N ASN A 95 -30.39 -10.19 -4.79
CA ASN A 95 -29.23 -10.21 -3.91
C ASN A 95 -28.96 -11.63 -3.41
N PHE A 96 -27.68 -11.97 -3.23
CA PHE A 96 -27.25 -13.28 -2.76
C PHE A 96 -26.41 -13.16 -1.50
N GLY A 97 -26.83 -13.84 -0.42
CA GLY A 97 -26.02 -14.00 0.78
C GLY A 97 -25.24 -15.31 0.70
N LEU A 98 -23.93 -15.26 0.91
CA LEU A 98 -23.06 -16.43 1.01
C LEU A 98 -22.76 -16.76 2.47
N LYS A 99 -22.82 -18.04 2.84
CA LYS A 99 -22.46 -18.53 4.17
C LYS A 99 -20.95 -18.83 4.21
N LYS A 100 -20.28 -18.46 5.31
CA LYS A 100 -18.89 -18.86 5.54
C LYS A 100 -18.80 -20.38 5.68
N LYS A 101 -17.76 -20.98 5.11
CA LYS A 101 -17.49 -22.40 5.32
C LYS A 101 -17.12 -22.63 6.78
N ALA A 102 -17.81 -23.60 7.44
CA ALA A 102 -17.40 -24.06 8.74
C ALA A 102 -15.99 -24.69 8.64
N LYS A 103 -15.12 -24.42 9.63
CA LYS A 103 -13.83 -25.11 9.78
C LYS A 103 -14.13 -26.57 10.23
N THR A 104 -14.37 -27.47 9.30
CA THR A 104 -14.40 -28.91 9.59
C THR A 104 -13.12 -29.50 9.05
N ILE A 105 -12.20 -29.85 9.94
CA ILE A 105 -11.03 -30.70 9.62
C ILE A 105 -11.51 -32.14 9.53
N LYS A 106 -12.45 -32.44 8.66
CA LYS A 106 -12.64 -33.78 8.15
C LYS A 106 -11.79 -33.87 6.89
N GLN A 107 -10.98 -34.93 6.84
CA GLN A 107 -10.17 -35.43 5.74
C GLN A 107 -10.48 -34.73 4.41
N VAL A 108 -9.55 -33.93 3.92
CA VAL A 108 -9.70 -33.15 2.69
C VAL A 108 -9.83 -34.16 1.55
N THR A 109 -11.03 -34.61 1.29
CA THR A 109 -11.37 -35.15 -0.01
C THR A 109 -11.19 -33.96 -0.98
N VAL A 110 -10.22 -34.09 -1.87
CA VAL A 110 -9.91 -33.10 -2.92
C VAL A 110 -11.11 -33.10 -3.85
N SER A 111 -12.20 -32.44 -3.48
CA SER A 111 -13.26 -32.08 -4.40
C SER A 111 -12.74 -30.87 -5.18
N GLY A 112 -12.51 -31.06 -6.49
CA GLY A 112 -11.98 -30.06 -7.43
C GLY A 112 -12.86 -28.82 -7.57
N LYS A 113 -13.01 -28.07 -6.48
CA LYS A 113 -13.78 -26.81 -6.46
C LYS A 113 -12.85 -25.68 -6.85
N LYS A 114 -13.03 -25.14 -8.06
CA LYS A 114 -12.28 -24.01 -8.63
C LYS A 114 -12.36 -22.80 -7.68
N LYS A 115 -11.28 -22.54 -6.92
CA LYS A 115 -11.00 -21.22 -6.32
C LYS A 115 -10.71 -20.25 -7.48
N GLN A 116 -10.87 -18.94 -7.24
CA GLN A 116 -10.34 -17.96 -8.20
C GLN A 116 -8.82 -18.18 -8.28
N LYS A 117 -8.36 -18.61 -9.44
CA LYS A 117 -6.98 -18.98 -9.66
C LYS A 117 -6.22 -17.75 -10.11
N LEU A 118 -4.95 -17.65 -9.76
CA LEU A 118 -4.07 -16.64 -10.36
C LEU A 118 -4.09 -16.73 -11.89
N THR A 119 -4.26 -17.93 -12.42
CA THR A 119 -4.38 -18.19 -13.86
C THR A 119 -5.58 -17.53 -14.52
N ASP A 120 -6.67 -17.26 -13.79
CA ASP A 120 -7.92 -16.67 -14.32
C ASP A 120 -7.93 -15.12 -14.28
N GLU A 121 -7.09 -14.49 -13.43
CA GLU A 121 -7.00 -13.05 -13.28
C GLU A 121 -6.34 -12.42 -14.52
N VAL A 122 -6.95 -11.38 -15.10
CA VAL A 122 -6.40 -10.68 -16.27
C VAL A 122 -5.29 -9.74 -15.87
N GLN A 123 -5.45 -9.06 -14.74
CA GLN A 123 -4.53 -8.05 -14.26
C GLN A 123 -3.23 -8.71 -13.77
N MET A 124 -2.11 -8.45 -14.46
CA MET A 124 -0.81 -8.94 -14.04
C MET A 124 -0.30 -8.16 -12.82
N GLY A 125 0.37 -8.87 -11.90
CA GLY A 125 0.93 -8.27 -10.68
C GLY A 125 -0.12 -7.89 -9.63
N LYS A 126 -1.40 -8.27 -9.80
CA LYS A 126 -2.45 -8.12 -8.78
C LYS A 126 -2.39 -9.28 -7.79
N ILE A 127 -2.30 -8.95 -6.52
CA ILE A 127 -2.32 -9.92 -5.42
C ILE A 127 -3.42 -9.48 -4.44
N GLN A 128 -4.45 -10.31 -4.30
CA GLN A 128 -5.44 -10.16 -3.24
C GLN A 128 -4.99 -10.95 -2.02
N VAL A 129 -4.80 -10.26 -0.91
CA VAL A 129 -4.24 -10.83 0.32
C VAL A 129 -5.35 -11.43 1.17
N ASP A 130 -5.21 -12.69 1.57
CA ASP A 130 -6.12 -13.30 2.53
C ASP A 130 -5.73 -12.89 3.96
N LEU A 131 -6.47 -11.96 4.54
CA LEU A 131 -6.19 -11.43 5.88
C LEU A 131 -6.22 -12.53 6.97
N LYS A 132 -6.98 -13.62 6.77
CA LYS A 132 -6.98 -14.75 7.70
C LYS A 132 -5.69 -15.58 7.66
N GLU A 133 -5.01 -15.62 6.52
CA GLU A 133 -3.68 -16.23 6.45
C GLU A 133 -2.66 -15.37 7.19
N LEU A 134 -2.81 -14.04 7.11
CA LEU A 134 -1.93 -13.09 7.82
C LEU A 134 -2.08 -13.19 9.34
N ASP A 135 -3.26 -13.54 9.85
CA ASP A 135 -3.48 -13.77 11.28
C ASP A 135 -2.62 -14.89 11.89
N LYS A 136 -2.10 -15.79 11.04
CA LYS A 136 -1.27 -16.92 11.48
C LYS A 136 0.24 -16.63 11.40
N ILE A 137 0.66 -15.58 10.72
CA ILE A 137 2.07 -15.24 10.54
C ILE A 137 2.67 -14.72 11.85
N PRO A 138 3.95 -15.05 12.18
CA PRO A 138 4.65 -14.47 13.31
C PRO A 138 4.62 -12.94 13.29
N ILE A 139 4.40 -12.35 14.44
CA ILE A 139 4.17 -10.94 14.65
C ILE A 139 5.34 -10.27 15.36
N ILE A 140 5.69 -9.07 14.96
CA ILE A 140 6.64 -8.22 15.68
C ILE A 140 5.94 -7.62 16.91
N LEU A 141 6.56 -7.76 18.06
CA LEU A 141 6.15 -7.09 19.30
C LEU A 141 4.67 -7.33 19.69
N GLY A 142 4.10 -8.46 19.25
CA GLY A 142 2.72 -8.81 19.58
C GLY A 142 1.63 -8.18 18.72
N GLU A 143 1.98 -7.39 17.68
CA GLU A 143 1.03 -6.74 16.78
C GLU A 143 1.01 -7.37 15.40
N ARG A 144 -0.19 -7.59 14.86
CA ARG A 144 -0.42 -8.08 13.49
C ARG A 144 -0.27 -6.93 12.49
N ASP A 145 0.73 -7.02 11.62
CA ASP A 145 1.05 -5.95 10.67
C ASP A 145 0.87 -6.42 9.22
N VAL A 146 -0.11 -5.84 8.54
CA VAL A 146 -0.44 -6.22 7.15
C VAL A 146 0.60 -5.73 6.15
N LEU A 147 1.24 -4.56 6.36
CA LEU A 147 2.28 -4.08 5.45
C LEU A 147 3.53 -4.94 5.54
N LYS A 148 3.93 -5.35 6.75
CA LYS A 148 5.04 -6.29 6.94
C LYS A 148 4.76 -7.67 6.34
N SER A 149 3.50 -8.10 6.39
CA SER A 149 3.11 -9.37 5.78
C SER A 149 3.19 -9.34 4.26
N ILE A 150 2.84 -8.23 3.60
CA ILE A 150 2.99 -8.12 2.14
C ILE A 150 4.44 -7.94 1.69
N GLN A 151 5.36 -7.52 2.58
CA GLN A 151 6.81 -7.53 2.32
C GLN A 151 7.37 -8.94 2.14
N LEU A 152 6.63 -9.98 2.49
CA LEU A 152 7.00 -11.39 2.27
C LEU A 152 6.56 -11.93 0.89
N LEU A 153 6.02 -11.06 0.02
CA LEU A 153 5.56 -11.41 -1.33
C LEU A 153 6.62 -11.05 -2.39
N PRO A 154 6.67 -11.74 -3.53
CA PRO A 154 7.69 -11.49 -4.55
C PRO A 154 7.60 -10.08 -5.12
N GLY A 155 8.76 -9.44 -5.30
CA GLY A 155 8.88 -8.07 -5.81
C GLY A 155 8.47 -6.98 -4.83
N VAL A 156 8.25 -7.32 -3.54
CA VAL A 156 7.92 -6.39 -2.46
C VAL A 156 8.95 -6.51 -1.36
N MET A 157 9.66 -5.46 -1.08
CA MET A 157 10.77 -5.45 -0.12
C MET A 157 10.52 -4.42 0.98
N PRO A 158 10.97 -4.65 2.22
CA PRO A 158 11.03 -3.60 3.23
C PRO A 158 12.07 -2.55 2.84
N GLN A 159 11.80 -1.31 3.16
CA GLN A 159 12.77 -0.23 2.95
C GLN A 159 14.05 -0.48 3.77
N GLN A 160 13.90 -0.89 5.03
CA GLN A 160 14.95 -1.19 5.98
C GLN A 160 14.44 -2.16 7.05
N GLU A 161 15.31 -2.71 7.91
CA GLU A 161 14.88 -3.50 9.06
C GLU A 161 13.89 -2.72 9.94
N GLY A 162 12.82 -3.40 10.33
CA GLY A 162 11.79 -2.79 11.16
C GLY A 162 10.88 -1.79 10.43
N ALA A 163 11.23 -1.32 9.22
CA ALA A 163 10.43 -0.34 8.51
C ALA A 163 9.16 -0.94 7.89
N SER A 164 8.04 -0.24 8.03
CA SER A 164 6.77 -0.54 7.31
C SER A 164 6.76 0.05 5.89
N GLY A 165 7.75 0.88 5.54
CA GLY A 165 7.94 1.39 4.17
C GLY A 165 8.15 0.24 3.19
N ILE A 166 7.56 0.37 2.00
CA ILE A 166 7.52 -0.69 0.99
C ILE A 166 8.22 -0.22 -0.26
N ILE A 167 9.06 -1.08 -0.80
CA ILE A 167 9.73 -0.94 -2.10
C ILE A 167 9.15 -1.99 -3.04
N VAL A 168 8.56 -1.56 -4.15
CA VAL A 168 7.98 -2.48 -5.14
C VAL A 168 8.70 -2.33 -6.47
N ARG A 169 9.28 -3.41 -6.98
CA ARG A 169 9.97 -3.47 -8.27
C ARG A 169 10.90 -2.28 -8.50
N GLY A 170 11.78 -2.00 -7.52
CA GLY A 170 12.82 -0.97 -7.60
C GLY A 170 12.32 0.48 -7.57
N GLY A 171 11.09 0.73 -7.12
CA GLY A 171 10.59 2.08 -6.85
C GLY A 171 11.08 2.65 -5.52
N GLY A 172 10.83 3.93 -5.27
CA GLY A 172 10.98 4.57 -3.96
C GLY A 172 9.78 4.27 -3.06
N ALA A 173 9.92 4.52 -1.76
CA ALA A 173 8.80 4.37 -0.82
C ALA A 173 7.62 5.31 -1.16
N ASP A 174 7.93 6.54 -1.60
CA ASP A 174 6.98 7.56 -2.05
C ASP A 174 6.29 7.22 -3.37
N GLN A 175 6.80 6.24 -4.11
CA GLN A 175 6.27 5.81 -5.41
C GLN A 175 5.16 4.77 -5.30
N ASN A 176 4.70 4.47 -4.08
CA ASN A 176 3.58 3.57 -3.81
C ASN A 176 2.34 4.38 -3.39
N LEU A 177 1.19 4.10 -4.00
CA LEU A 177 -0.09 4.65 -3.60
C LEU A 177 -0.72 3.73 -2.56
N ILE A 178 -0.74 4.18 -1.32
CA ILE A 178 -1.36 3.45 -0.22
C ILE A 178 -2.69 4.13 0.09
N LEU A 179 -3.78 3.36 -0.05
CA LEU A 179 -5.13 3.85 0.11
C LEU A 179 -5.83 3.15 1.28
N LEU A 180 -6.54 3.90 2.10
CA LEU A 180 -7.50 3.40 3.08
C LEU A 180 -8.89 3.92 2.73
N ASP A 181 -9.78 3.04 2.29
CA ASP A 181 -11.12 3.40 1.79
C ASP A 181 -11.08 4.57 0.78
N GLU A 182 -10.22 4.48 -0.23
CA GLU A 182 -9.94 5.45 -1.30
C GLU A 182 -9.11 6.68 -0.88
N ALA A 183 -8.91 6.94 0.41
CA ALA A 183 -8.11 8.06 0.87
C ALA A 183 -6.60 7.71 0.88
N PRO A 184 -5.72 8.52 0.27
CA PRO A 184 -4.28 8.33 0.36
C PRO A 184 -3.79 8.44 1.81
N VAL A 185 -2.92 7.51 2.22
CA VAL A 185 -2.19 7.55 3.49
C VAL A 185 -0.72 7.81 3.18
N TYR A 186 -0.23 8.96 3.64
CA TYR A 186 1.19 9.31 3.53
C TYR A 186 1.93 8.78 4.76
N ASN A 187 3.15 8.29 4.56
CA ASN A 187 3.91 7.64 5.63
C ASN A 187 3.06 6.65 6.44
N ALA A 188 2.69 5.54 5.81
CA ALA A 188 1.78 4.54 6.37
C ALA A 188 2.42 3.72 7.51
N SER A 189 3.09 4.38 8.45
CA SER A 189 3.82 3.75 9.55
C SER A 189 3.74 4.53 10.84
N HIS A 190 3.82 3.79 11.95
CA HIS A 190 3.95 4.29 13.32
C HIS A 190 5.33 3.96 13.90
N LEU A 191 5.75 4.73 14.93
CA LEU A 191 7.01 4.58 15.65
C LEU A 191 8.21 4.45 14.68
N LEU A 192 8.36 5.46 13.79
CA LEU A 192 9.46 5.54 12.83
C LEU A 192 9.56 4.34 11.87
N GLY A 193 8.47 3.60 11.69
CA GLY A 193 8.40 2.46 10.78
C GLY A 193 8.11 1.11 11.42
N PHE A 194 8.18 0.99 12.74
CA PHE A 194 8.03 -0.31 13.40
C PHE A 194 6.64 -0.93 13.30
N PHE A 195 5.60 -0.15 13.10
CA PHE A 195 4.23 -0.62 12.91
C PHE A 195 3.58 0.06 11.72
N SER A 196 2.69 -0.64 11.03
CA SER A 196 1.86 0.00 10.03
C SER A 196 0.72 0.79 10.67
N THR A 197 0.22 1.80 9.95
CA THR A 197 -0.98 2.55 10.32
C THR A 197 -2.26 1.71 10.28
N PHE A 198 -2.19 0.51 9.71
CA PHE A 198 -3.36 -0.35 9.52
C PHE A 198 -3.59 -1.28 10.71
N ASN A 199 -4.64 -1.02 11.47
CA ASN A 199 -5.12 -1.94 12.49
C ASN A 199 -5.78 -3.16 11.81
N SER A 200 -5.19 -4.35 11.99
CA SER A 200 -5.66 -5.59 11.35
C SER A 200 -7.13 -5.93 11.65
N ASP A 201 -7.64 -5.55 12.85
CA ASP A 201 -9.02 -5.78 13.23
C ASP A 201 -10.01 -4.93 12.42
N ALA A 202 -9.56 -3.77 11.89
CA ALA A 202 -10.35 -2.86 11.08
C ALA A 202 -10.47 -3.27 9.60
N LEU A 203 -9.63 -4.18 9.13
CA LEU A 203 -9.50 -4.47 7.71
C LEU A 203 -10.47 -5.54 7.24
N LYS A 204 -11.02 -5.31 6.04
CA LYS A 204 -11.89 -6.25 5.30
C LYS A 204 -11.14 -6.90 4.14
N ASP A 205 -10.38 -6.10 3.39
CA ASP A 205 -9.74 -6.50 2.14
C ASP A 205 -8.47 -5.69 1.89
N LEU A 206 -7.48 -6.32 1.27
CA LEU A 206 -6.25 -5.68 0.83
C LEU A 206 -5.87 -6.23 -0.55
N THR A 207 -5.70 -5.33 -1.51
CA THR A 207 -5.24 -5.65 -2.85
C THR A 207 -3.96 -4.87 -3.17
N LEU A 208 -2.93 -5.59 -3.60
CA LEU A 208 -1.67 -5.04 -4.08
C LEU A 208 -1.62 -5.14 -5.61
N TYR A 209 -1.25 -4.04 -6.28
CA TYR A 209 -0.93 -3.99 -7.71
C TYR A 209 0.54 -3.62 -7.89
N LYS A 210 1.35 -4.55 -8.43
CA LYS A 210 2.79 -4.36 -8.65
C LYS A 210 3.07 -3.73 -10.02
N GLY A 211 2.95 -2.40 -10.12
CA GLY A 211 3.29 -1.62 -11.32
C GLY A 211 2.22 -1.55 -12.41
N ASN A 212 1.54 -2.65 -12.70
CA ASN A 212 0.46 -2.69 -13.68
C ASN A 212 -0.87 -2.41 -13.00
N MET A 213 -1.14 -1.16 -12.69
CA MET A 213 -2.35 -0.74 -11.99
C MET A 213 -3.50 -0.44 -12.97
N PRO A 214 -4.77 -0.70 -12.60
CA PRO A 214 -5.93 -0.27 -13.37
C PRO A 214 -5.98 1.25 -13.61
N ALA A 215 -6.66 1.70 -14.67
CA ALA A 215 -6.68 3.11 -15.08
C ALA A 215 -7.33 4.06 -14.06
N GLU A 216 -8.12 3.54 -13.13
CA GLU A 216 -8.71 4.29 -12.01
C GLU A 216 -7.67 4.81 -11.00
N TYR A 217 -6.50 4.16 -10.91
CA TYR A 217 -5.41 4.56 -10.03
C TYR A 217 -4.35 5.36 -10.81
N GLY A 218 -3.73 6.33 -10.17
CA GLY A 218 -2.67 7.16 -10.73
C GLY A 218 -1.91 7.92 -9.66
N GLY A 219 -1.02 8.82 -10.08
CA GLY A 219 -0.28 9.71 -9.19
C GLY A 219 0.90 9.05 -8.46
N ARG A 220 1.25 7.78 -8.77
CA ARG A 220 2.42 7.08 -8.25
C ARG A 220 3.05 6.18 -9.29
N LEU A 221 4.37 5.94 -9.19
CA LEU A 221 5.14 5.27 -10.24
C LEU A 221 5.22 3.75 -10.09
N SER A 222 5.06 3.20 -8.86
CA SER A 222 5.50 1.84 -8.58
C SER A 222 4.40 0.85 -8.28
N SER A 223 3.52 1.14 -7.32
CA SER A 223 2.46 0.22 -6.90
C SER A 223 1.23 0.93 -6.36
N VAL A 224 0.15 0.15 -6.20
CA VAL A 224 -1.03 0.54 -5.43
C VAL A 224 -1.32 -0.51 -4.38
N ILE A 225 -1.55 -0.08 -3.16
CA ILE A 225 -2.02 -0.88 -2.03
C ILE A 225 -3.39 -0.33 -1.66
N ASP A 226 -4.44 -1.02 -2.10
CA ASP A 226 -5.84 -0.63 -1.85
C ASP A 226 -6.34 -1.42 -0.63
N VAL A 227 -6.51 -0.71 0.50
CA VAL A 227 -6.96 -1.26 1.77
C VAL A 227 -8.39 -0.80 2.03
N LYS A 228 -9.27 -1.75 2.34
CA LYS A 228 -10.66 -1.49 2.67
C LYS A 228 -10.96 -1.86 4.10
N MET A 229 -11.62 -0.95 4.81
CA MET A 229 -12.10 -1.20 6.16
C MET A 229 -13.38 -2.01 6.15
N LYS A 230 -13.61 -2.77 7.26
CA LYS A 230 -14.89 -3.44 7.53
C LYS A 230 -16.06 -2.45 7.48
N GLU A 231 -17.18 -2.90 6.97
CA GLU A 231 -18.41 -2.10 6.92
C GLU A 231 -19.23 -2.18 8.21
N GLY A 232 -18.87 -3.14 9.09
CA GLY A 232 -19.60 -3.48 10.29
C GLY A 232 -20.74 -4.46 10.07
N ASN A 233 -21.05 -5.22 11.12
CA ASN A 233 -22.11 -6.23 11.10
C ASN A 233 -23.49 -5.55 11.19
N ASN A 234 -24.33 -5.64 10.16
CA ASN A 234 -25.65 -5.03 10.17
C ASN A 234 -26.75 -5.90 10.84
N LYS A 235 -26.39 -7.04 11.41
CA LYS A 235 -27.31 -8.01 12.02
C LYS A 235 -27.13 -8.18 13.52
N ASN A 236 -25.87 -8.20 13.99
CA ASN A 236 -25.54 -8.47 15.38
C ASN A 236 -24.43 -7.53 15.85
N TYR A 237 -24.41 -7.24 17.14
CA TYR A 237 -23.28 -6.56 17.78
C TYR A 237 -22.16 -7.55 18.03
N GLU A 238 -20.95 -7.21 17.61
CA GLU A 238 -19.74 -7.95 17.87
C GLU A 238 -18.69 -6.99 18.42
N PHE A 239 -17.81 -7.46 19.28
CA PHE A 239 -16.65 -6.72 19.74
C PHE A 239 -15.49 -7.67 20.05
N GLY A 240 -14.30 -7.13 20.06
CA GLY A 240 -13.10 -7.91 20.33
C GLY A 240 -11.88 -7.02 20.39
N GLY A 241 -10.74 -7.66 20.54
CA GLY A 241 -9.47 -6.95 20.62
C GLY A 241 -8.32 -7.87 21.00
N GLY A 242 -7.21 -7.24 21.32
CA GLY A 242 -6.00 -7.91 21.79
C GLY A 242 -5.26 -7.06 22.80
N ILE A 243 -4.69 -7.73 23.81
CA ILE A 243 -3.82 -7.13 24.81
C ILE A 243 -2.47 -7.81 24.68
N GLY A 244 -1.49 -7.08 24.17
CA GLY A 244 -0.11 -7.53 23.99
C GLY A 244 0.82 -6.90 25.02
N LEU A 245 2.13 -7.21 24.90
CA LEU A 245 3.13 -6.69 25.81
C LEU A 245 3.29 -5.17 25.72
N ILE A 246 3.22 -4.63 24.53
CA ILE A 246 3.52 -3.21 24.26
C ILE A 246 2.38 -2.43 23.59
N ALA A 247 1.32 -3.12 23.19
CA ALA A 247 0.17 -2.50 22.53
C ALA A 247 -1.12 -3.21 22.88
N SER A 248 -2.21 -2.45 22.91
CA SER A 248 -3.56 -2.97 23.02
C SER A 248 -4.43 -2.40 21.91
N ARG A 249 -5.38 -3.22 21.46
CA ARG A 249 -6.37 -2.85 20.46
C ARG A 249 -7.75 -3.34 20.87
N PHE A 250 -8.75 -2.61 20.41
CA PHE A 250 -10.15 -2.93 20.63
C PHE A 250 -10.98 -2.55 19.41
N TYR A 251 -12.02 -3.31 19.11
CA TYR A 251 -13.03 -2.95 18.12
C TYR A 251 -14.43 -3.31 18.57
N ALA A 252 -15.40 -2.57 18.04
CA ALA A 252 -16.82 -2.85 18.17
C ALA A 252 -17.53 -2.60 16.84
N GLU A 253 -18.49 -3.46 16.52
CA GLU A 253 -19.30 -3.35 15.31
C GLU A 253 -20.73 -3.79 15.59
N GLY A 254 -21.68 -3.24 14.82
CA GLY A 254 -23.08 -3.62 15.00
C GLY A 254 -24.04 -2.85 14.10
N PRO A 255 -25.32 -3.23 14.12
CA PRO A 255 -26.35 -2.51 13.40
C PRO A 255 -26.65 -1.14 14.01
N ILE A 256 -26.70 -0.09 13.17
CA ILE A 256 -27.39 1.15 13.51
C ILE A 256 -28.89 0.93 13.24
N GLN A 257 -29.21 0.36 12.11
CA GLN A 257 -30.55 -0.17 11.78
C GLN A 257 -30.37 -1.57 11.21
N LYS A 258 -31.03 -2.57 11.86
CA LYS A 258 -30.89 -3.97 11.49
C LYS A 258 -31.17 -4.19 10.00
N ASP A 259 -30.29 -4.96 9.34
CA ASP A 259 -30.30 -5.32 7.92
C ASP A 259 -30.15 -4.15 6.94
N LYS A 260 -29.98 -2.89 7.40
CA LYS A 260 -29.89 -1.69 6.54
C LYS A 260 -28.62 -0.89 6.74
N SER A 261 -28.22 -0.68 8.00
CA SER A 261 -27.08 0.18 8.31
C SER A 261 -26.26 -0.38 9.45
N SER A 262 -24.97 -0.13 9.42
CA SER A 262 -24.01 -0.62 10.41
C SER A 262 -22.93 0.39 10.71
N PHE A 263 -22.27 0.19 11.83
CA PHE A 263 -21.05 0.88 12.21
C PHE A 263 -19.94 -0.11 12.53
N PHE A 264 -18.73 0.34 12.37
CA PHE A 264 -17.50 -0.26 12.84
C PHE A 264 -16.64 0.83 13.48
N VAL A 265 -16.10 0.57 14.67
CA VAL A 265 -15.14 1.43 15.35
C VAL A 265 -14.01 0.59 15.90
N SER A 266 -12.79 1.06 15.80
CA SER A 266 -11.64 0.43 16.44
C SER A 266 -10.63 1.45 16.88
N GLY A 267 -9.93 1.14 17.99
CA GLY A 267 -8.82 1.92 18.50
C GLY A 267 -7.65 1.02 18.85
N ARG A 268 -6.45 1.57 18.73
CA ARG A 268 -5.19 0.92 19.11
C ARG A 268 -4.28 1.94 19.76
N ARG A 269 -3.53 1.52 20.77
CA ARG A 269 -2.49 2.31 21.42
C ARG A 269 -1.31 1.43 21.79
N THR A 270 -0.09 1.95 21.62
CA THR A 270 1.11 1.39 22.24
C THR A 270 1.41 2.08 23.57
N TYR A 271 2.06 1.36 24.47
CA TYR A 271 2.53 1.85 25.76
C TYR A 271 3.99 1.42 25.98
N ALA A 272 4.80 1.50 24.92
CA ALA A 272 6.22 1.20 24.97
C ALA A 272 6.97 2.13 25.93
N ASP A 273 6.49 3.36 26.10
CA ASP A 273 6.95 4.34 27.09
C ASP A 273 6.82 3.87 28.55
N ALA A 274 5.87 3.00 28.86
CA ALA A 274 5.77 2.41 30.20
C ALA A 274 7.00 1.59 30.58
N PHE A 275 7.70 1.00 29.61
CA PHE A 275 8.94 0.28 29.84
C PHE A 275 10.15 1.22 30.01
N LEU A 276 10.10 2.41 29.41
CA LEU A 276 11.15 3.43 29.58
C LEU A 276 11.20 3.92 31.03
N PHE A 277 10.07 3.95 31.72
CA PHE A 277 10.02 4.29 33.14
C PHE A 277 10.85 3.33 34.04
N LEU A 278 11.00 2.08 33.59
CA LEU A 278 11.78 1.05 34.32
C LEU A 278 13.29 1.14 34.01
N ALA A 279 13.71 1.98 33.06
CA ALA A 279 15.11 2.15 32.74
C ALA A 279 15.90 2.76 33.94
N SER A 280 17.18 2.47 34.03
CA SER A 280 18.06 3.11 35.02
C SER A 280 18.45 4.54 34.62
N ASP A 281 18.51 4.79 33.33
CA ASP A 281 18.91 6.08 32.75
C ASP A 281 17.83 7.16 32.92
N SER A 282 18.25 8.37 33.30
CA SER A 282 17.33 9.49 33.55
C SER A 282 16.73 10.09 32.26
N VAL A 283 17.46 10.04 31.14
CA VAL A 283 16.97 10.50 29.84
C VAL A 283 15.89 9.54 29.35
N ALA A 284 16.14 8.24 29.43
CA ALA A 284 15.15 7.22 29.07
C ALA A 284 13.86 7.38 29.87
N LYS A 285 13.94 7.61 31.19
CA LYS A 285 12.74 7.82 32.05
C LYS A 285 11.90 9.02 31.65
N LYS A 286 12.51 10.08 31.10
CA LYS A 286 11.83 11.30 30.64
C LYS A 286 11.45 11.23 29.17
N SER A 287 11.81 10.16 28.47
CA SER A 287 11.51 9.97 27.04
C SER A 287 10.10 9.43 26.85
N THR A 288 9.51 9.75 25.71
CA THR A 288 8.17 9.31 25.29
C THR A 288 8.27 8.50 24.01
N LEU A 289 7.52 7.38 23.94
CA LEU A 289 7.49 6.51 22.76
C LEU A 289 6.14 5.80 22.67
N PHE A 290 5.17 6.42 22.05
CA PHE A 290 3.85 5.83 21.85
C PHE A 290 3.18 6.32 20.58
N PHE A 291 2.23 5.56 20.10
CA PHE A 291 1.25 5.99 19.11
C PHE A 291 -0.14 5.55 19.52
N TYR A 292 -1.12 6.15 18.92
CA TYR A 292 -2.51 5.71 18.95
C TYR A 292 -3.18 5.92 17.61
N ASP A 293 -4.14 5.07 17.29
CA ASP A 293 -4.98 5.21 16.12
C ASP A 293 -6.45 4.88 16.41
N LEU A 294 -7.32 5.49 15.62
CA LEU A 294 -8.76 5.32 15.64
C LEU A 294 -9.27 5.14 14.21
N ASN A 295 -10.10 4.12 14.01
CA ASN A 295 -10.82 3.89 12.76
C ASN A 295 -12.32 3.92 13.02
N LEU A 296 -13.06 4.58 12.12
CA LEU A 296 -14.52 4.66 12.15
C LEU A 296 -15.06 4.42 10.75
N LYS A 297 -16.05 3.56 10.62
CA LYS A 297 -16.83 3.43 9.39
C LYS A 297 -18.30 3.21 9.70
N THR A 298 -19.14 3.90 8.95
CA THR A 298 -20.60 3.73 9.00
C THR A 298 -21.15 3.61 7.59
N ASN A 299 -22.26 2.91 7.45
CA ASN A 299 -22.95 2.86 6.18
C ASN A 299 -24.47 2.88 6.38
N PHE A 300 -25.16 3.47 5.42
CA PHE A 300 -26.61 3.69 5.43
C PHE A 300 -27.20 3.31 4.10
N GLN A 301 -28.10 2.33 4.07
CA GLN A 301 -28.92 2.06 2.91
C GLN A 301 -30.10 3.06 2.86
N VAL A 302 -29.93 4.12 2.08
CA VAL A 302 -30.91 5.21 1.94
C VAL A 302 -32.11 4.76 1.10
N SER A 303 -31.85 3.98 0.04
CA SER A 303 -32.87 3.40 -0.82
C SER A 303 -32.46 2.00 -1.29
N LYS A 304 -33.33 1.33 -2.08
CA LYS A 304 -32.94 0.07 -2.75
C LYS A 304 -31.83 0.24 -3.78
N LYS A 305 -31.53 1.47 -4.19
CA LYS A 305 -30.52 1.81 -5.20
C LYS A 305 -29.35 2.61 -4.62
N ASP A 306 -29.51 3.22 -3.46
CA ASP A 306 -28.55 4.17 -2.90
C ASP A 306 -28.04 3.71 -1.54
N ARG A 307 -26.71 3.75 -1.38
CA ARG A 307 -26.02 3.52 -0.11
C ARG A 307 -24.94 4.58 0.09
N ILE A 308 -24.89 5.15 1.30
CA ILE A 308 -23.90 6.14 1.69
C ILE A 308 -22.98 5.52 2.72
N TYR A 309 -21.69 5.80 2.61
CA TYR A 309 -20.65 5.40 3.54
C TYR A 309 -19.91 6.62 4.06
N PHE A 310 -19.57 6.57 5.33
CA PHE A 310 -18.61 7.49 5.95
C PHE A 310 -17.50 6.64 6.55
N SER A 311 -16.27 6.94 6.22
CA SER A 311 -15.09 6.32 6.80
C SER A 311 -14.08 7.36 7.21
N GLY A 312 -13.42 7.12 8.34
CA GLY A 312 -12.40 8.00 8.89
C GLY A 312 -11.30 7.22 9.59
N TYR A 313 -10.11 7.76 9.52
CA TYR A 313 -8.93 7.30 10.22
C TYR A 313 -8.24 8.51 10.87
N PHE A 314 -7.78 8.31 12.07
CA PHE A 314 -6.93 9.25 12.81
C PHE A 314 -5.81 8.47 13.49
N GLY A 315 -4.56 8.83 13.22
CA GLY A 315 -3.40 8.24 13.88
C GLY A 315 -2.34 9.29 14.17
N ASN A 316 -1.69 9.18 15.32
CA ASN A 316 -0.66 10.10 15.74
C ASN A 316 0.44 9.39 16.52
N ASP A 317 1.69 9.80 16.28
CA ASP A 317 2.90 9.30 16.89
C ASP A 317 3.58 10.36 17.73
N HIS A 318 4.12 9.93 18.85
CA HIS A 318 4.91 10.75 19.76
C HIS A 318 6.22 10.05 20.08
N PHE A 319 7.30 10.65 19.66
CA PHE A 319 8.66 10.27 20.05
C PHE A 319 9.37 11.48 20.66
N GLY A 320 9.91 11.32 21.85
CA GLY A 320 10.64 12.39 22.53
C GLY A 320 11.80 11.83 23.34
N LEU A 321 12.97 12.46 23.24
CA LEU A 321 14.15 12.22 24.07
C LEU A 321 14.25 13.33 25.12
N ALA A 322 13.61 13.12 26.26
CA ALA A 322 13.46 14.12 27.32
C ALA A 322 13.00 15.48 26.73
N ASP A 323 13.66 16.59 27.08
CA ASP A 323 13.37 17.94 26.56
C ASP A 323 14.24 18.34 25.36
N ALA A 324 15.20 17.49 24.97
CA ALA A 324 16.19 17.84 23.97
C ALA A 324 15.68 17.68 22.52
N PHE A 325 14.86 16.66 22.27
CA PHE A 325 14.39 16.37 20.93
C PHE A 325 13.02 15.70 20.94
N GLY A 326 12.18 16.05 19.99
CA GLY A 326 10.87 15.41 19.81
C GLY A 326 10.44 15.37 18.36
N ILE A 327 9.78 14.28 17.98
CA ILE A 327 9.07 14.15 16.69
C ILE A 327 7.63 13.74 16.99
N GLN A 328 6.71 14.47 16.40
CA GLN A 328 5.29 14.12 16.37
C GLN A 328 4.85 14.08 14.92
N TYR A 329 4.14 13.05 14.50
CA TYR A 329 3.57 12.97 13.14
C TYR A 329 2.30 12.16 13.11
N GLY A 330 1.48 12.36 12.09
CA GLY A 330 0.22 11.63 11.99
C GLY A 330 -0.51 11.80 10.67
N ASN A 331 -1.53 10.96 10.50
CA ASN A 331 -2.46 11.00 9.38
C ASN A 331 -3.89 11.17 9.86
N VAL A 332 -4.66 11.97 9.11
CA VAL A 332 -6.11 12.04 9.21
C VAL A 332 -6.69 11.76 7.84
N THR A 333 -7.62 10.82 7.73
CA THR A 333 -8.37 10.61 6.49
C THR A 333 -9.87 10.60 6.76
N ALA A 334 -10.63 11.13 5.80
CA ALA A 334 -12.08 11.09 5.83
C ALA A 334 -12.61 10.87 4.40
N THR A 335 -13.48 9.89 4.22
CA THR A 335 -14.14 9.62 2.93
C THR A 335 -15.64 9.55 3.13
N THR A 336 -16.36 10.38 2.36
CA THR A 336 -17.81 10.25 2.19
C THR A 336 -18.06 9.68 0.82
N ARG A 337 -18.79 8.57 0.75
CA ARG A 337 -19.01 7.82 -0.49
C ARG A 337 -20.49 7.58 -0.70
N TRP A 338 -20.96 7.85 -1.92
CA TRP A 338 -22.30 7.54 -2.36
C TRP A 338 -22.28 6.53 -3.51
N ASN A 339 -22.79 5.35 -3.25
CA ASN A 339 -22.97 4.29 -4.22
C ASN A 339 -24.40 4.31 -4.74
N ARG A 340 -24.57 4.30 -6.08
CA ARG A 340 -25.88 4.30 -6.74
C ARG A 340 -25.95 3.27 -7.86
N ILE A 341 -26.99 2.43 -7.83
CA ILE A 341 -27.37 1.56 -8.93
C ILE A 341 -28.25 2.39 -9.89
N ILE A 342 -27.65 2.91 -10.97
CA ILE A 342 -28.35 3.74 -11.95
C ILE A 342 -29.32 2.87 -12.75
N SER A 343 -28.82 1.75 -13.28
CA SER A 343 -29.60 0.76 -14.03
C SER A 343 -29.10 -0.66 -13.72
N ASP A 344 -29.69 -1.68 -14.34
CA ASP A 344 -29.25 -3.08 -14.16
C ASP A 344 -27.83 -3.33 -14.69
N ARG A 345 -27.27 -2.41 -15.48
CA ARG A 345 -25.92 -2.51 -16.06
C ARG A 345 -24.97 -1.43 -15.60
N VAL A 346 -25.45 -0.38 -14.96
CA VAL A 346 -24.62 0.78 -14.59
C VAL A 346 -24.65 1.00 -13.09
N PHE A 347 -23.47 0.93 -12.50
CA PHE A 347 -23.22 1.26 -11.11
C PHE A 347 -22.36 2.54 -11.04
N SER A 348 -22.67 3.43 -10.11
CA SER A 348 -21.95 4.69 -9.89
C SER A 348 -21.42 4.75 -8.48
N ASN A 349 -20.23 5.32 -8.33
CA ASN A 349 -19.59 5.64 -7.06
C ASN A 349 -19.09 7.08 -7.09
N THR A 350 -19.60 7.90 -6.18
CA THR A 350 -19.15 9.29 -5.97
C THR A 350 -18.48 9.37 -4.62
N SER A 351 -17.25 9.86 -4.56
CA SER A 351 -16.50 9.97 -3.31
C SER A 351 -15.94 11.38 -3.13
N PHE A 352 -16.17 11.95 -1.97
CA PHE A 352 -15.44 13.11 -1.46
C PHE A 352 -14.41 12.62 -0.45
N ILE A 353 -13.14 12.96 -0.66
CA ILE A 353 -12.01 12.42 0.08
C ILE A 353 -11.18 13.58 0.64
N TYR A 354 -10.92 13.53 1.93
CA TYR A 354 -9.98 14.41 2.62
C TYR A 354 -8.86 13.58 3.21
N ASN A 355 -7.62 14.04 3.05
CA ASN A 355 -6.52 13.53 3.83
C ASN A 355 -5.58 14.65 4.27
N ASN A 356 -5.01 14.49 5.46
CA ASN A 356 -3.98 15.31 6.05
C ASN A 356 -2.85 14.41 6.54
N PHE A 357 -1.63 14.76 6.21
CA PHE A 357 -0.42 14.26 6.86
C PHE A 357 0.34 15.45 7.42
N ASN A 358 0.75 15.36 8.67
CA ASN A 358 1.54 16.39 9.30
C ASN A 358 2.67 15.81 10.13
N TYR A 359 3.73 16.58 10.28
CA TYR A 359 4.75 16.30 11.27
C TYR A 359 5.25 17.58 11.93
N GLN A 360 5.73 17.43 13.16
CA GLN A 360 6.42 18.46 13.92
C GLN A 360 7.71 17.88 14.49
N VAL A 361 8.82 18.56 14.27
CA VAL A 361 10.10 18.29 14.94
C VAL A 361 10.35 19.40 15.94
N LYS A 362 10.62 19.04 17.21
CA LYS A 362 11.01 19.94 18.29
C LYS A 362 12.48 19.68 18.63
N ILE A 363 13.28 20.75 18.70
CA ILE A 363 14.69 20.68 19.13
C ILE A 363 14.86 21.70 20.24
N GLY A 364 15.20 21.23 21.44
CA GLY A 364 15.54 22.06 22.57
C GLY A 364 17.05 22.32 22.62
N VAL A 365 17.47 23.59 22.59
CA VAL A 365 18.87 23.98 22.67
C VAL A 365 19.00 25.16 23.64
N ASN A 366 19.79 25.02 24.70
CA ASN A 366 20.20 26.13 25.61
C ASN A 366 19.06 27.11 25.93
N ASN A 367 17.92 26.62 26.45
CA ASN A 367 16.73 27.39 26.88
C ASN A 367 15.86 27.96 25.74
N PHE A 368 16.06 27.59 24.50
CA PHE A 368 15.10 27.92 23.45
C PHE A 368 14.61 26.66 22.71
N ASP A 369 13.41 26.75 22.21
CA ASP A 369 12.77 25.68 21.42
C ASP A 369 12.76 26.10 19.95
N LEU A 370 13.23 25.21 19.09
CA LEU A 370 13.06 25.29 17.64
C LEU A 370 12.02 24.23 17.24
N LYS A 371 10.98 24.66 16.52
CA LYS A 371 9.94 23.77 15.96
C LYS A 371 9.94 23.88 14.46
N VAL A 372 9.87 22.74 13.79
CA VAL A 372 9.67 22.63 12.34
C VAL A 372 8.38 21.89 12.09
N ASN A 373 7.42 22.56 11.46
CA ASN A 373 6.10 22.01 11.15
C ASN A 373 5.96 21.79 9.65
N SER A 374 5.46 20.63 9.23
CA SER A 374 5.09 20.37 7.83
C SER A 374 3.68 19.81 7.74
N ILE A 375 2.97 20.23 6.70
CA ILE A 375 1.58 19.81 6.48
C ILE A 375 1.38 19.51 5.00
N LEU A 376 0.68 18.39 4.74
CA LEU A 376 0.22 18.01 3.43
C LEU A 376 -1.28 17.75 3.52
N ASN A 377 -2.09 18.57 2.85
CA ASN A 377 -3.53 18.43 2.78
C ASN A 377 -3.95 18.14 1.34
N ASN A 378 -4.87 17.20 1.16
CA ASN A 378 -5.52 16.95 -0.12
C ASN A 378 -7.04 16.90 0.04
N TYR A 379 -7.71 17.46 -0.95
CA TYR A 379 -9.17 17.43 -1.11
C TYR A 379 -9.46 16.84 -2.49
N SER A 380 -10.17 15.73 -2.54
CA SER A 380 -10.46 15.06 -3.81
C SER A 380 -11.95 14.82 -3.99
N LEU A 381 -12.41 15.01 -5.21
CA LEU A 381 -13.74 14.59 -5.67
C LEU A 381 -13.51 13.54 -6.75
N LYS A 382 -14.07 12.36 -6.56
CA LYS A 382 -13.94 11.22 -7.47
C LYS A 382 -15.32 10.73 -7.90
N GLN A 383 -15.45 10.43 -9.20
CA GLN A 383 -16.64 9.87 -9.80
C GLN A 383 -16.26 8.65 -10.64
N ASP A 384 -16.81 7.49 -10.31
CA ASP A 384 -16.62 6.22 -11.03
C ASP A 384 -17.94 5.71 -11.60
N TYR A 385 -17.86 5.08 -12.76
CA TYR A 385 -18.94 4.29 -13.36
C TYR A 385 -18.42 2.90 -13.74
N ASP A 386 -19.10 1.87 -13.26
CA ASP A 386 -18.97 0.49 -13.73
C ASP A 386 -20.11 0.20 -14.71
N TYR A 387 -19.79 -0.01 -15.98
CA TYR A 387 -20.77 -0.35 -17.01
C TYR A 387 -20.57 -1.77 -17.51
N PHE A 388 -21.47 -2.65 -17.11
CA PHE A 388 -21.54 -4.05 -17.56
C PHE A 388 -22.23 -4.08 -18.94
N LEU A 389 -21.48 -3.79 -20.01
CA LEU A 389 -21.99 -3.67 -21.37
C LEU A 389 -22.66 -4.99 -21.82
N ASN A 390 -21.96 -6.10 -21.64
CA ASN A 390 -22.46 -7.46 -21.87
C ASN A 390 -21.59 -8.47 -21.07
N SER A 391 -21.84 -9.78 -21.24
CA SER A 391 -21.11 -10.84 -20.55
C SER A 391 -19.59 -10.89 -20.89
N LYS A 392 -19.17 -10.25 -21.96
CA LYS A 392 -17.76 -10.24 -22.43
C LYS A 392 -17.06 -8.91 -22.19
N ASN A 393 -17.76 -7.82 -21.94
CA ASN A 393 -17.19 -6.47 -21.82
C ASN A 393 -17.71 -5.79 -20.56
N ARG A 394 -16.78 -5.35 -19.73
CA ARG A 394 -17.01 -4.49 -18.56
C ARG A 394 -16.17 -3.23 -18.71
N ILE A 395 -16.85 -2.10 -18.87
CA ILE A 395 -16.21 -0.79 -19.01
C ILE A 395 -16.23 -0.10 -17.65
N LYS A 396 -15.07 0.36 -17.22
CA LYS A 396 -14.92 1.24 -16.08
C LYS A 396 -14.44 2.60 -16.56
N MET A 397 -15.12 3.67 -16.17
CA MET A 397 -14.77 5.03 -16.55
C MET A 397 -15.02 5.97 -15.38
N GLY A 398 -14.30 7.08 -15.36
CA GLY A 398 -14.48 8.05 -14.32
C GLY A 398 -13.50 9.20 -14.37
N GLY A 399 -13.53 10.00 -13.31
CA GLY A 399 -12.63 11.11 -13.13
C GLY A 399 -12.36 11.37 -11.66
N ILE A 400 -11.21 11.97 -11.41
CA ILE A 400 -10.81 12.44 -10.09
C ILE A 400 -10.20 13.84 -10.23
N SER A 401 -10.56 14.73 -9.32
CA SER A 401 -10.01 16.07 -9.19
C SER A 401 -9.47 16.22 -7.78
N THR A 402 -8.19 16.49 -7.64
CA THR A 402 -7.49 16.61 -6.35
C THR A 402 -6.80 17.96 -6.23
N TRP A 403 -7.13 18.70 -5.18
CA TRP A 403 -6.39 19.88 -4.77
C TRP A 403 -5.36 19.50 -3.72
N HIS A 404 -4.09 19.73 -4.03
CA HIS A 404 -2.95 19.53 -3.14
C HIS A 404 -2.55 20.84 -2.49
N ASN A 405 -2.30 20.83 -1.16
CA ASN A 405 -1.72 21.92 -0.42
C ASN A 405 -0.56 21.39 0.42
N VAL A 406 0.64 21.82 0.13
CA VAL A 406 1.88 21.36 0.77
C VAL A 406 2.58 22.53 1.44
N VAL A 407 2.80 22.41 2.75
CA VAL A 407 3.67 23.30 3.54
C VAL A 407 4.90 22.48 3.91
N PRO A 408 6.04 22.69 3.22
CA PRO A 408 7.19 21.78 3.32
C PRO A 408 7.98 21.92 4.62
N GLY A 409 7.74 22.99 5.40
CA GLY A 409 8.35 23.20 6.70
C GLY A 409 8.26 24.69 7.12
N ASP A 410 7.52 24.96 8.18
CA ASP A 410 7.49 26.27 8.84
C ASP A 410 8.38 26.19 10.08
N ILE A 411 9.28 27.16 10.23
CA ILE A 411 10.19 27.24 11.38
C ILE A 411 9.65 28.27 12.37
N GLU A 412 9.42 27.80 13.60
CA GLU A 412 9.08 28.62 14.74
C GLU A 412 10.18 28.53 15.79
N SER A 413 10.59 29.62 16.38
CA SER A 413 11.55 29.64 17.47
C SER A 413 11.06 30.53 18.59
N THR A 414 11.42 30.15 19.83
CA THR A 414 11.26 31.01 21.00
C THR A 414 12.41 32.01 21.12
N ASP A 415 13.51 31.79 20.38
CA ASP A 415 14.58 32.76 20.27
C ASP A 415 14.21 33.86 19.28
N THR A 416 14.28 35.10 19.70
CA THR A 416 13.99 36.30 18.87
C THR A 416 15.02 36.53 17.79
N LEU A 417 16.24 35.99 17.93
CA LEU A 417 17.30 36.06 16.93
C LEU A 417 17.09 35.13 15.76
N ILE A 418 16.33 34.02 15.96
CA ILE A 418 15.95 33.10 14.91
C ILE A 418 14.62 33.59 14.33
N ALA A 419 14.72 34.30 13.20
CA ALA A 419 13.52 34.77 12.52
C ALA A 419 12.56 33.62 12.18
N LYS A 420 11.27 33.81 12.47
CA LYS A 420 10.22 32.92 11.93
C LYS A 420 10.34 32.90 10.42
N ARG A 421 10.68 31.74 9.86
CA ARG A 421 10.75 31.51 8.42
C ARG A 421 9.70 30.51 8.02
N GLY A 422 8.67 30.97 7.31
CA GLY A 422 7.76 30.10 6.61
C GLY A 422 8.40 29.66 5.29
N LEU A 423 8.57 28.36 5.06
CA LEU A 423 8.90 27.88 3.73
C LEU A 423 7.66 28.04 2.83
N ASN A 424 7.90 28.34 1.55
CA ASN A 424 6.83 28.60 0.59
C ASN A 424 5.83 27.45 0.52
N ARG A 425 4.54 27.79 0.68
CA ARG A 425 3.43 26.87 0.38
C ARG A 425 3.45 26.54 -1.09
N SER A 426 3.17 25.28 -1.43
CA SER A 426 2.96 24.88 -2.80
C SER A 426 1.58 24.28 -2.95
N ASN A 427 0.81 24.78 -3.91
CA ASN A 427 -0.49 24.23 -4.26
C ASN A 427 -0.44 23.62 -5.64
N GLY A 428 -1.21 22.56 -5.85
CA GLY A 428 -1.33 21.89 -7.13
C GLY A 428 -2.73 21.35 -7.36
N TRP A 429 -3.19 21.42 -8.59
CA TRP A 429 -4.47 20.86 -8.98
C TRP A 429 -4.25 19.70 -9.95
N GLU A 430 -4.49 18.48 -9.50
CA GLU A 430 -4.40 17.27 -10.29
C GLU A 430 -5.79 16.83 -10.73
N ASN A 431 -6.04 16.79 -12.04
CA ASN A 431 -7.29 16.35 -12.65
C ASN A 431 -7.01 15.17 -13.55
N ALA A 432 -7.78 14.10 -13.43
CA ALA A 432 -7.62 12.95 -14.29
C ALA A 432 -8.96 12.39 -14.75
N LEU A 433 -9.02 11.99 -16.00
CA LEU A 433 -10.11 11.21 -16.61
C LEU A 433 -9.55 9.86 -17.05
N TYR A 434 -10.34 8.81 -16.91
CA TYR A 434 -9.95 7.48 -17.29
C TYR A 434 -11.09 6.64 -17.85
N ILE A 435 -10.72 5.74 -18.74
CA ILE A 435 -11.60 4.70 -19.29
C ILE A 435 -10.80 3.42 -19.45
N GLN A 436 -11.43 2.30 -19.14
CA GLN A 436 -10.84 0.98 -19.20
C GLN A 436 -11.91 -0.04 -19.60
N ASN A 437 -11.56 -1.00 -20.46
CA ASN A 437 -12.42 -2.13 -20.80
C ASN A 437 -11.75 -3.45 -20.42
N GLU A 438 -12.40 -4.24 -19.61
CA GLU A 438 -12.07 -5.65 -19.38
C GLU A 438 -12.90 -6.49 -20.35
N GLN A 439 -12.22 -7.14 -21.31
CA GLN A 439 -12.83 -7.86 -22.40
C GLN A 439 -12.42 -9.33 -22.43
N THR A 440 -13.42 -10.21 -22.47
CA THR A 440 -13.25 -11.64 -22.78
C THR A 440 -13.41 -11.84 -24.28
N ILE A 441 -12.30 -11.96 -25.00
CA ILE A 441 -12.29 -12.15 -26.47
C ILE A 441 -12.70 -13.56 -26.80
N SER A 442 -12.13 -14.54 -26.10
CA SER A 442 -12.47 -15.95 -26.24
C SER A 442 -12.39 -16.66 -24.88
N SER A 443 -12.71 -17.96 -24.85
CA SER A 443 -12.53 -18.77 -23.62
C SER A 443 -11.07 -18.84 -23.15
N LYS A 444 -10.12 -18.60 -24.05
CA LYS A 444 -8.67 -18.63 -23.75
C LYS A 444 -8.05 -17.25 -23.60
N LEU A 445 -8.64 -16.20 -24.19
CA LEU A 445 -8.03 -14.88 -24.27
C LEU A 445 -8.91 -13.83 -23.60
N LYS A 446 -8.34 -13.20 -22.59
CA LYS A 446 -8.89 -12.02 -21.91
C LYS A 446 -7.90 -10.88 -22.01
N VAL A 447 -8.40 -9.69 -22.22
CA VAL A 447 -7.60 -8.45 -22.29
C VAL A 447 -8.22 -7.38 -21.39
N ASN A 448 -7.37 -6.54 -20.86
CA ASN A 448 -7.75 -5.34 -20.13
C ASN A 448 -6.94 -4.19 -20.72
N TYR A 449 -7.61 -3.20 -21.27
CA TYR A 449 -6.98 -2.05 -21.89
C TYR A 449 -7.68 -0.77 -21.50
N GLY A 450 -6.89 0.27 -21.30
CA GLY A 450 -7.42 1.55 -20.84
C GLY A 450 -6.46 2.70 -21.03
N MET A 451 -6.98 3.88 -20.81
CA MET A 451 -6.27 5.13 -20.88
C MET A 451 -6.66 6.00 -19.69
N ARG A 452 -5.65 6.63 -19.09
CA ARG A 452 -5.83 7.72 -18.14
C ARG A 452 -5.18 8.97 -18.73
N PHE A 453 -5.86 10.09 -18.62
CA PHE A 453 -5.36 11.39 -19.00
C PHE A 453 -5.29 12.24 -17.73
N THR A 454 -4.10 12.67 -17.37
CA THR A 454 -3.89 13.48 -16.17
C THR A 454 -3.37 14.87 -16.57
N LEU A 455 -4.00 15.89 -16.03
CA LEU A 455 -3.61 17.29 -16.10
C LEU A 455 -3.26 17.77 -14.71
N PHE A 456 -2.00 18.08 -14.47
CA PHE A 456 -1.54 18.73 -13.25
C PHE A 456 -1.25 20.20 -13.54
N THR A 457 -1.74 21.10 -12.69
CA THR A 457 -1.49 22.54 -12.79
C THR A 457 -0.94 23.06 -11.48
N LEU A 458 0.24 23.66 -11.52
CA LEU A 458 0.83 24.36 -10.37
C LEU A 458 0.01 25.61 -10.05
N ALA A 459 -0.26 25.83 -8.77
CA ALA A 459 -1.02 26.99 -8.30
C ALA A 459 -0.28 27.74 -7.16
N GLY A 460 -0.43 29.07 -7.07
CA GLY A 460 0.09 29.92 -5.99
C GLY A 460 -0.61 29.66 -4.65
N ALA A 461 -0.10 30.14 -3.55
CA ALA A 461 0.66 31.31 -3.15
C ALA A 461 2.13 30.98 -2.79
N ASN A 462 3.03 31.05 -3.72
CA ASN A 462 4.44 30.75 -3.50
C ASN A 462 5.34 31.67 -4.33
N ASN A 463 6.63 31.73 -3.95
CA ASN A 463 7.69 32.26 -4.77
C ASN A 463 8.21 31.17 -5.69
N LEU A 464 8.21 31.43 -6.98
CA LEU A 464 8.85 30.56 -7.98
C LEU A 464 10.20 31.14 -8.33
N TYR A 465 11.23 30.36 -8.13
CA TYR A 465 12.61 30.77 -8.41
C TYR A 465 13.07 30.22 -9.75
N SER A 466 13.71 31.05 -10.54
CA SER A 466 14.47 30.64 -11.72
C SER A 466 15.94 30.73 -11.39
N PHE A 467 16.73 29.75 -11.85
CA PHE A 467 18.14 29.59 -11.53
C PHE A 467 19.00 29.64 -12.78
N ASP A 468 20.21 30.22 -12.66
CA ASP A 468 21.24 30.06 -13.69
C ASP A 468 21.96 28.69 -13.56
N ALA A 469 22.91 28.42 -14.47
CA ALA A 469 23.66 27.17 -14.47
C ALA A 469 24.50 26.97 -13.19
N ALA A 470 24.83 28.05 -12.47
CA ALA A 470 25.55 28.02 -11.20
C ALA A 470 24.61 27.86 -9.98
N GLY A 471 23.29 27.76 -10.19
CA GLY A 471 22.29 27.67 -9.13
C GLY A 471 22.00 29.00 -8.42
N ARG A 472 22.36 30.14 -9.00
CA ARG A 472 22.03 31.46 -8.45
C ARG A 472 20.62 31.86 -8.88
N VAL A 473 19.85 32.43 -7.97
CA VAL A 473 18.51 32.95 -8.30
C VAL A 473 18.65 34.15 -9.26
N ILE A 474 18.09 34.04 -10.45
CA ILE A 474 18.06 35.09 -11.48
C ILE A 474 16.71 35.79 -11.56
N ASP A 475 15.62 35.10 -11.16
CA ASP A 475 14.29 35.68 -11.12
C ASP A 475 13.46 35.04 -10.01
N THR A 476 12.54 35.84 -9.43
CA THR A 476 11.58 35.40 -8.43
C THR A 476 10.19 35.88 -8.82
N THR A 477 9.37 34.98 -9.30
CA THR A 477 7.96 35.23 -9.62
C THR A 477 7.09 34.92 -8.41
N LYS A 478 6.41 35.92 -7.83
CA LYS A 478 5.48 35.72 -6.72
C LYS A 478 4.08 35.47 -7.26
N LEU A 479 3.57 34.25 -7.06
CA LEU A 479 2.20 33.89 -7.40
C LEU A 479 1.23 34.36 -6.32
N LYS A 480 0.09 34.93 -6.73
CA LYS A 480 -1.04 35.22 -5.85
C LYS A 480 -1.71 33.92 -5.42
N ASP A 481 -2.51 33.99 -4.36
CA ASP A 481 -3.29 32.81 -3.90
C ASP A 481 -4.13 32.26 -5.06
N ARG A 482 -4.05 30.94 -5.24
CA ARG A 482 -4.76 30.19 -6.31
C ARG A 482 -4.47 30.62 -7.75
N GLN A 483 -3.51 31.50 -8.00
CA GLN A 483 -3.08 31.83 -9.36
C GLN A 483 -2.49 30.60 -10.01
N LEU A 484 -3.02 30.19 -11.17
CA LEU A 484 -2.51 29.07 -11.93
C LEU A 484 -1.25 29.47 -12.70
N ASP A 485 -0.28 28.56 -12.79
CA ASP A 485 0.99 28.78 -13.48
C ASP A 485 1.19 27.70 -14.55
N ARG A 486 2.06 26.74 -14.31
CA ARG A 486 2.46 25.71 -15.29
C ARG A 486 1.56 24.49 -15.22
N SER A 487 1.15 24.02 -16.40
CA SER A 487 0.39 22.79 -16.53
C SER A 487 1.20 21.70 -17.22
N TYR A 488 0.98 20.46 -16.80
CA TYR A 488 1.56 19.24 -17.36
C TYR A 488 0.45 18.27 -17.72
N PHE A 489 0.35 17.93 -19.00
CA PHE A 489 -0.61 16.96 -19.52
C PHE A 489 0.10 15.64 -19.85
N ASN A 490 -0.39 14.53 -19.30
CA ASN A 490 0.23 13.23 -19.46
C ASN A 490 -0.82 12.15 -19.79
N PRO A 491 -0.72 11.49 -20.95
CA PRO A 491 -1.47 10.28 -21.26
C PRO A 491 -0.78 9.06 -20.62
N GLU A 492 -1.58 8.21 -19.97
CA GLU A 492 -1.12 7.01 -19.28
C GLU A 492 -1.83 5.76 -19.85
N PRO A 493 -1.34 5.21 -20.98
CA PRO A 493 -1.86 3.97 -21.55
C PRO A 493 -1.57 2.77 -20.66
N ARG A 494 -2.51 1.83 -20.62
CA ARG A 494 -2.43 0.60 -19.82
C ARG A 494 -3.01 -0.56 -20.59
N PHE A 495 -2.32 -1.68 -20.52
CA PHE A 495 -2.69 -2.90 -21.21
C PHE A 495 -2.30 -4.12 -20.39
N SER A 496 -3.19 -5.09 -20.30
CA SER A 496 -2.91 -6.41 -19.73
C SER A 496 -3.61 -7.48 -20.56
N LEU A 497 -2.93 -8.59 -20.74
CA LEU A 497 -3.42 -9.76 -21.49
C LEU A 497 -3.22 -11.01 -20.64
N ASN A 498 -4.23 -11.87 -20.64
CA ASN A 498 -4.14 -13.22 -20.09
C ASN A 498 -4.54 -14.24 -21.17
N TYR A 499 -3.62 -15.12 -21.51
CA TYR A 499 -3.84 -16.22 -22.43
C TYR A 499 -3.78 -17.57 -21.67
N SER A 500 -4.93 -18.22 -21.55
CA SER A 500 -5.05 -19.55 -20.94
C SER A 500 -4.50 -20.63 -21.86
N LEU A 501 -3.49 -21.37 -21.41
CA LEU A 501 -2.95 -22.55 -22.08
C LEU A 501 -3.75 -23.83 -21.76
N GLY A 502 -4.60 -23.75 -20.75
CA GLY A 502 -5.43 -24.83 -20.22
C GLY A 502 -6.19 -24.35 -18.99
N GLU A 503 -6.83 -25.26 -18.25
CA GLU A 503 -7.58 -24.92 -17.03
C GLU A 503 -6.68 -24.43 -15.89
N ASP A 504 -5.41 -24.80 -15.88
CA ASP A 504 -4.49 -24.61 -14.76
C ASP A 504 -3.23 -23.83 -15.13
N LYS A 505 -3.14 -23.30 -16.36
CA LYS A 505 -1.94 -22.62 -16.86
C LYS A 505 -2.30 -21.40 -17.67
N SER A 506 -1.57 -20.29 -17.47
CA SER A 506 -1.72 -19.10 -18.29
C SER A 506 -0.41 -18.34 -18.48
N ILE A 507 -0.31 -17.61 -19.58
CA ILE A 507 0.71 -16.62 -19.84
C ILE A 507 0.05 -15.26 -19.76
N LYS A 508 0.73 -14.32 -19.10
CA LYS A 508 0.26 -12.93 -19.01
C LYS A 508 1.32 -11.98 -19.50
N PHE A 509 0.85 -10.89 -20.06
CA PHE A 509 1.66 -9.77 -20.48
C PHE A 509 0.99 -8.48 -20.03
N ALA A 510 1.77 -7.47 -19.65
CA ALA A 510 1.22 -6.16 -19.33
C ALA A 510 2.21 -5.04 -19.63
N TYR A 511 1.64 -3.89 -19.98
CA TYR A 511 2.33 -2.61 -20.11
C TYR A 511 1.55 -1.53 -19.36
N SER A 512 2.25 -0.64 -18.68
CA SER A 512 1.65 0.54 -18.07
C SER A 512 2.61 1.72 -18.07
N ARG A 513 2.08 2.89 -18.38
CA ARG A 513 2.68 4.19 -18.06
C ARG A 513 2.01 4.77 -16.85
N ASN A 514 2.82 5.25 -15.89
CA ASN A 514 2.36 5.90 -14.67
C ASN A 514 3.10 7.22 -14.48
N VAL A 515 2.40 8.21 -13.92
CA VAL A 515 2.95 9.56 -13.69
C VAL A 515 2.75 9.98 -12.25
N GLN A 516 3.72 10.68 -11.69
CA GLN A 516 3.71 11.17 -10.30
C GLN A 516 4.01 12.66 -10.23
N TYR A 517 3.16 13.42 -9.50
CA TYR A 517 3.26 14.87 -9.39
C TYR A 517 3.66 15.36 -7.99
N ILE A 518 3.62 14.48 -7.01
CA ILE A 518 4.09 14.74 -5.64
C ILE A 518 5.18 13.75 -5.28
N GLN A 519 6.35 14.23 -4.84
CA GLN A 519 7.53 13.43 -4.59
C GLN A 519 8.04 13.68 -3.17
N GLN A 520 8.66 12.67 -2.57
CA GLN A 520 9.34 12.79 -1.29
C GLN A 520 10.85 12.88 -1.53
N LEU A 521 11.44 13.94 -1.07
CA LEU A 521 12.87 14.14 -1.11
C LEU A 521 13.48 13.57 0.17
N SER A 522 14.29 12.53 0.04
CA SER A 522 14.98 11.87 1.15
C SER A 522 16.47 11.77 0.85
N ASN A 523 17.30 12.03 1.84
CA ASN A 523 18.75 11.84 1.76
C ASN A 523 19.24 10.61 2.55
N THR A 524 18.32 9.88 3.19
CA THR A 524 18.63 8.71 4.00
C THR A 524 18.17 7.43 3.34
N SER A 525 18.83 6.31 3.62
CA SER A 525 18.38 4.98 3.19
C SER A 525 17.19 4.48 3.98
N ALA A 526 17.00 4.96 5.22
CA ALA A 526 15.93 4.56 6.11
C ALA A 526 14.56 5.16 5.73
N GLY A 527 14.55 6.36 5.13
CA GLY A 527 13.39 7.21 5.05
C GLY A 527 12.97 7.75 6.43
N SER A 528 12.46 8.94 6.47
CA SER A 528 12.02 9.57 7.71
C SER A 528 10.61 10.09 7.54
N PRO A 529 9.75 10.05 8.58
CA PRO A 529 8.47 10.76 8.54
C PRO A 529 8.65 12.26 8.29
N THR A 530 9.84 12.79 8.55
CA THR A 530 10.19 14.20 8.35
C THR A 530 10.80 14.50 6.99
N ASP A 531 10.88 13.54 6.08
CA ASP A 531 11.31 13.74 4.71
C ASP A 531 10.37 14.71 3.98
N ARG A 532 10.95 15.60 3.20
CA ARG A 532 10.25 16.73 2.59
C ARG A 532 9.41 16.30 1.40
N TRP A 533 8.11 16.60 1.43
CA TRP A 533 7.23 16.46 0.28
C TRP A 533 7.27 17.71 -0.60
N VAL A 534 7.36 17.50 -1.90
CA VAL A 534 7.37 18.58 -2.91
C VAL A 534 6.42 18.24 -4.06
N LEU A 535 5.79 19.26 -4.62
CA LEU A 535 4.98 19.15 -5.82
C LEU A 535 5.83 19.36 -7.07
N THR A 536 5.37 18.85 -8.19
CA THR A 536 5.83 19.25 -9.52
C THR A 536 5.74 20.77 -9.65
N SER A 537 6.81 21.40 -10.16
CA SER A 537 6.97 22.84 -10.29
C SER A 537 7.49 23.21 -11.68
N ARG A 538 7.93 24.44 -11.87
CA ARG A 538 8.66 24.84 -13.10
C ARG A 538 9.97 24.08 -13.26
N ASN A 539 10.65 23.78 -12.17
CA ASN A 539 11.95 23.10 -12.13
C ASN A 539 11.80 21.58 -11.94
N ILE A 540 10.86 21.12 -11.11
CA ILE A 540 10.61 19.71 -10.83
C ILE A 540 9.56 19.17 -11.82
N ARG A 541 9.98 18.40 -12.82
CA ARG A 541 9.09 17.76 -13.80
C ARG A 541 8.36 16.58 -13.17
N PRO A 542 7.15 16.21 -13.67
CA PRO A 542 6.49 14.97 -13.27
C PRO A 542 7.38 13.76 -13.48
N GLY A 543 7.49 12.90 -12.46
CA GLY A 543 8.13 11.61 -12.62
C GLY A 543 7.29 10.71 -13.53
N ILE A 544 7.92 9.95 -14.44
CA ILE A 544 7.26 9.05 -15.38
C ILE A 544 7.87 7.65 -15.23
N SER A 545 7.04 6.62 -15.25
CA SER A 545 7.44 5.22 -15.24
C SER A 545 6.74 4.47 -16.36
N ASP A 546 7.52 3.84 -17.24
CA ASP A 546 7.06 2.89 -18.22
C ASP A 546 7.48 1.48 -17.79
N GLN A 547 6.52 0.58 -17.58
CA GLN A 547 6.79 -0.79 -17.15
C GLN A 547 6.20 -1.80 -18.11
N VAL A 548 7.01 -2.77 -18.49
CA VAL A 548 6.63 -3.99 -19.23
C VAL A 548 6.81 -5.17 -18.27
N SER A 549 5.87 -6.12 -18.31
CA SER A 549 5.97 -7.35 -17.52
C SER A 549 5.40 -8.53 -18.29
N ALA A 550 6.01 -9.69 -18.13
CA ALA A 550 5.52 -10.96 -18.65
C ALA A 550 5.64 -12.04 -17.59
N GLY A 551 4.73 -13.02 -17.60
CA GLY A 551 4.77 -14.08 -16.60
C GLY A 551 4.03 -15.35 -17.00
N TYR A 552 4.47 -16.46 -16.42
CA TYR A 552 3.85 -17.77 -16.53
C TYR A 552 3.28 -18.18 -15.17
N PHE A 553 2.02 -18.56 -15.18
CA PHE A 553 1.24 -18.88 -13.98
C PHE A 553 0.67 -20.28 -14.13
N PHE A 554 0.78 -21.10 -13.09
CA PHE A 554 0.27 -22.46 -13.15
C PHE A 554 -0.12 -22.99 -11.77
N ASN A 555 -1.15 -23.79 -11.75
CA ASN A 555 -1.57 -24.59 -10.61
C ASN A 555 -1.29 -26.07 -10.88
N PHE A 556 -0.98 -26.82 -9.85
CA PHE A 556 -0.72 -28.25 -9.99
C PHE A 556 -1.14 -29.04 -8.74
N ALA A 557 -1.08 -30.37 -8.82
CA ALA A 557 -1.54 -31.27 -7.76
C ALA A 557 -2.99 -30.98 -7.31
N ASN A 558 -3.94 -30.89 -8.27
CA ASN A 558 -5.35 -30.60 -8.04
C ASN A 558 -5.57 -29.26 -7.31
N ASP A 559 -4.91 -28.18 -7.77
CA ASP A 559 -4.93 -26.84 -7.17
C ASP A 559 -4.36 -26.74 -5.75
N MET A 560 -3.63 -27.76 -5.30
CA MET A 560 -2.94 -27.74 -4.00
C MET A 560 -1.83 -26.69 -4.00
N PHE A 561 -1.12 -26.59 -5.11
CA PHE A 561 -0.02 -25.64 -5.31
C PHE A 561 -0.38 -24.63 -6.39
N GLU A 562 0.04 -23.42 -6.16
CA GLU A 562 -0.02 -22.28 -7.08
C GLU A 562 1.39 -21.74 -7.25
N ALA A 563 1.82 -21.56 -8.49
CA ALA A 563 3.14 -21.04 -8.78
C ALA A 563 3.09 -19.97 -9.88
N SER A 564 4.03 -19.04 -9.81
CA SER A 564 4.26 -18.05 -10.87
C SER A 564 5.75 -17.78 -11.05
N PHE A 565 6.09 -17.43 -12.27
CA PHE A 565 7.37 -16.87 -12.67
C PHE A 565 7.07 -15.59 -13.46
N GLU A 566 7.53 -14.45 -12.95
CA GLU A 566 7.28 -13.14 -13.55
C GLU A 566 8.61 -12.43 -13.84
N GLY A 567 8.73 -11.80 -15.02
CA GLY A 567 9.81 -10.89 -15.37
C GLY A 567 9.27 -9.48 -15.58
N TYR A 568 10.06 -8.46 -15.24
CA TYR A 568 9.70 -7.07 -15.47
C TYR A 568 10.90 -6.23 -15.86
N TYR A 569 10.61 -5.16 -16.63
CA TYR A 569 11.51 -4.06 -16.91
C TYR A 569 10.76 -2.74 -16.74
N LYS A 570 11.34 -1.82 -15.98
CA LYS A 570 10.81 -0.49 -15.68
C LYS A 570 11.81 0.58 -16.09
N HIS A 571 11.40 1.52 -16.90
CA HIS A 571 12.15 2.73 -17.24
C HIS A 571 11.54 3.92 -16.50
N LEU A 572 12.38 4.71 -15.83
CA LEU A 572 11.99 5.85 -15.01
C LEU A 572 12.60 7.12 -15.58
N GLN A 573 11.76 8.15 -15.78
CA GLN A 573 12.17 9.45 -16.26
C GLN A 573 11.89 10.52 -15.22
N ASN A 574 12.63 11.64 -15.31
CA ASN A 574 12.51 12.79 -14.41
C ASN A 574 12.64 12.38 -12.93
N GLN A 575 13.61 11.51 -12.64
CA GLN A 575 13.93 11.15 -11.26
C GLN A 575 14.67 12.30 -10.61
N VAL A 576 14.49 12.45 -9.30
CA VAL A 576 15.05 13.55 -8.52
C VAL A 576 15.87 12.97 -7.37
N ASP A 577 17.05 13.53 -7.13
CA ASP A 577 17.90 13.27 -5.96
C ASP A 577 18.62 14.55 -5.55
N TYR A 578 19.23 14.57 -4.38
CA TYR A 578 20.03 15.69 -3.92
C TYR A 578 21.43 15.66 -4.53
N LYS A 579 21.93 16.83 -4.93
CA LYS A 579 23.34 17.01 -5.25
C LYS A 579 24.20 16.74 -4.03
N PRO A 580 25.43 16.23 -4.18
CA PRO A 580 26.37 16.11 -3.06
C PRO A 580 26.57 17.45 -2.33
N GLY A 581 26.63 17.42 -1.00
CA GLY A 581 26.80 18.60 -0.17
C GLY A 581 25.58 19.50 0.03
N THR A 582 24.39 19.08 -0.41
CA THR A 582 23.16 19.87 -0.24
C THR A 582 22.80 20.05 1.23
N ILE A 583 22.56 21.32 1.63
CA ILE A 583 22.02 21.67 2.93
C ILE A 583 20.49 21.56 2.89
N LEU A 584 19.94 20.65 3.67
CA LEU A 584 18.49 20.33 3.64
C LEU A 584 17.67 21.21 4.58
N ARG A 585 18.25 21.64 5.69
CA ARG A 585 17.54 22.38 6.74
C ARG A 585 17.21 23.80 6.26
N ALA A 586 15.93 24.20 6.39
CA ALA A 586 15.43 25.54 6.11
C ALA A 586 15.78 26.09 4.71
N ASN A 587 15.92 25.21 3.72
CA ASN A 587 16.30 25.60 2.36
C ASN A 587 15.06 25.96 1.53
N GLU A 588 14.81 27.28 1.34
CA GLU A 588 13.70 27.78 0.51
C GLU A 588 13.91 27.51 -0.97
N THR A 589 15.17 27.45 -1.40
CA THR A 589 15.57 27.25 -2.80
C THR A 589 16.08 25.84 -3.06
N VAL A 590 15.52 24.83 -2.37
CA VAL A 590 15.95 23.43 -2.48
C VAL A 590 16.00 22.91 -3.91
N GLU A 591 15.17 23.44 -4.81
CA GLU A 591 15.10 23.03 -6.20
C GLU A 591 16.42 23.21 -6.98
N LYS A 592 17.26 24.20 -6.61
CA LYS A 592 18.59 24.42 -7.21
C LYS A 592 19.59 23.32 -6.84
N ASP A 593 19.37 22.70 -5.68
CA ASP A 593 20.24 21.69 -5.10
C ASP A 593 19.80 20.25 -5.49
N LEU A 594 18.83 20.15 -6.39
CA LEU A 594 18.36 18.87 -6.93
C LEU A 594 19.10 18.49 -8.20
N ALA A 595 19.40 17.23 -8.34
CA ALA A 595 19.85 16.57 -9.56
C ALA A 595 18.68 15.88 -10.22
N TYR A 596 18.60 15.96 -11.55
CA TYR A 596 17.55 15.36 -12.36
C TYR A 596 18.14 14.27 -13.25
N GLY A 597 17.45 13.14 -13.36
CA GLY A 597 18.01 12.02 -14.08
C GLY A 597 16.96 10.98 -14.47
N ILE A 598 17.48 9.84 -14.85
CA ILE A 598 16.72 8.68 -15.27
C ILE A 598 17.01 7.47 -14.36
N GLY A 599 16.16 6.46 -14.46
CA GLY A 599 16.35 5.22 -13.74
C GLY A 599 15.89 4.02 -14.53
N ARG A 600 16.37 2.84 -14.13
CA ARG A 600 15.90 1.55 -14.61
C ARG A 600 15.81 0.57 -13.47
N ALA A 601 14.81 -0.31 -13.54
CA ALA A 601 14.69 -1.44 -12.62
C ALA A 601 14.21 -2.65 -13.40
N TYR A 602 14.82 -3.80 -13.17
CA TYR A 602 14.47 -5.05 -13.83
C TYR A 602 14.71 -6.22 -12.90
N GLY A 603 13.96 -7.30 -13.13
CA GLY A 603 14.09 -8.46 -12.26
C GLY A 603 13.20 -9.63 -12.68
N ALA A 604 13.44 -10.73 -11.99
CA ALA A 604 12.68 -11.96 -12.05
C ALA A 604 12.12 -12.31 -10.68
N GLU A 605 10.86 -12.69 -10.63
CA GLU A 605 10.13 -13.03 -9.42
C GLU A 605 9.64 -14.47 -9.51
N PHE A 606 9.90 -15.26 -8.51
CA PHE A 606 9.39 -16.61 -8.35
C PHE A 606 8.48 -16.68 -7.12
N TYR A 607 7.34 -17.33 -7.27
CA TYR A 607 6.37 -17.54 -6.20
C TYR A 607 5.84 -18.96 -6.23
N LEU A 608 5.85 -19.64 -5.09
CA LEU A 608 5.26 -20.96 -4.90
C LEU A 608 4.45 -20.97 -3.61
N LYS A 609 3.14 -21.19 -3.72
CA LYS A 609 2.21 -21.23 -2.58
C LYS A 609 1.54 -22.59 -2.46
N LYS A 610 1.61 -23.19 -1.28
CA LYS A 610 0.80 -24.35 -0.88
C LYS A 610 -0.45 -23.87 -0.17
N ARG A 611 -1.63 -24.14 -0.74
CA ARG A 611 -2.93 -23.54 -0.35
C ARG A 611 -3.76 -24.39 0.60
N VAL A 612 -3.55 -25.69 0.65
CA VAL A 612 -4.42 -26.64 1.38
C VAL A 612 -3.60 -27.67 2.14
N GLY A 613 -4.20 -28.26 3.17
CA GLY A 613 -3.62 -29.25 4.06
C GLY A 613 -3.22 -28.65 5.41
N LYS A 614 -2.67 -29.46 6.30
CA LYS A 614 -2.19 -29.03 7.62
C LYS A 614 -1.02 -28.04 7.51
N LEU A 615 -0.12 -28.30 6.55
CA LEU A 615 0.98 -27.41 6.21
C LEU A 615 0.55 -26.54 5.03
N THR A 616 0.55 -25.19 5.21
CA THR A 616 0.31 -24.17 4.19
C THR A 616 1.41 -23.12 4.26
N GLY A 617 1.53 -22.27 3.25
CA GLY A 617 2.55 -21.23 3.23
C GLY A 617 3.06 -20.97 1.82
N TRP A 618 4.14 -20.23 1.71
CA TRP A 618 4.74 -19.87 0.41
C TRP A 618 6.23 -19.65 0.47
N ILE A 619 6.84 -19.74 -0.68
CA ILE A 619 8.22 -19.33 -0.97
C ILE A 619 8.12 -18.19 -1.99
N SER A 620 8.81 -17.12 -1.72
CA SER A 620 8.93 -15.94 -2.55
C SER A 620 10.41 -15.66 -2.78
N TYR A 621 10.82 -15.54 -4.04
CA TYR A 621 12.19 -15.18 -4.38
C TYR A 621 12.18 -14.11 -5.47
N THR A 622 13.01 -13.09 -5.29
CA THR A 622 13.20 -12.01 -6.24
C THR A 622 14.68 -11.85 -6.53
N LEU A 623 15.02 -11.84 -7.82
CA LEU A 623 16.31 -11.44 -8.35
C LEU A 623 16.11 -10.10 -9.06
N ALA A 624 16.72 -9.02 -8.59
CA ALA A 624 16.46 -7.69 -9.12
C ALA A 624 17.70 -6.82 -9.19
N ARG A 625 17.63 -5.82 -10.05
CA ARG A 625 18.60 -4.72 -10.15
C ARG A 625 17.87 -3.41 -10.34
N THR A 626 18.31 -2.38 -9.60
CA THR A 626 17.75 -1.03 -9.69
C THR A 626 18.86 -0.01 -9.74
N GLU A 627 18.87 0.84 -10.76
CA GLU A 627 19.94 1.80 -11.03
C GLU A 627 19.38 3.17 -11.37
N ARG A 628 20.18 4.20 -11.13
CA ARG A 628 19.92 5.60 -11.47
C ARG A 628 21.12 6.19 -12.19
N SER A 629 20.87 7.24 -12.97
CA SER A 629 21.87 8.04 -13.64
C SER A 629 21.43 9.50 -13.58
N PHE A 630 22.27 10.36 -13.02
CA PHE A 630 22.04 11.80 -12.88
C PHE A 630 23.26 12.54 -13.40
N GLU A 631 23.06 13.50 -14.29
CA GLU A 631 24.15 14.26 -14.90
C GLU A 631 25.05 14.95 -13.85
N GLY A 632 24.45 15.44 -12.77
CA GLY A 632 25.16 16.11 -11.65
C GLY A 632 25.73 15.16 -10.58
N ILE A 633 25.70 13.83 -10.78
CA ILE A 633 26.21 12.82 -9.86
C ILE A 633 27.05 11.83 -10.66
N ASP A 634 28.29 11.61 -10.24
CA ASP A 634 29.25 10.67 -10.84
C ASP A 634 29.40 10.82 -12.38
N GLY A 635 29.26 12.05 -12.88
CA GLY A 635 29.39 12.35 -14.32
C GLY A 635 28.31 11.72 -15.21
N GLY A 636 27.18 11.34 -14.65
CA GLY A 636 26.08 10.72 -15.40
C GLY A 636 26.20 9.19 -15.54
N GLU A 637 27.15 8.58 -14.90
CA GLU A 637 27.27 7.11 -14.89
C GLU A 637 26.11 6.45 -14.16
N TRP A 638 25.81 5.19 -14.52
CA TRP A 638 24.82 4.38 -13.83
C TRP A 638 25.37 3.90 -12.49
N PHE A 639 24.63 4.13 -11.41
CA PHE A 639 24.94 3.63 -10.08
C PHE A 639 23.74 2.94 -9.44
N PRO A 640 23.96 2.00 -8.50
CA PRO A 640 22.85 1.33 -7.79
C PRO A 640 22.00 2.33 -7.04
N PHE A 641 20.67 2.18 -7.14
CA PHE A 641 19.77 2.96 -6.31
C PHE A 641 19.89 2.51 -4.84
N ARG A 642 19.70 3.43 -3.90
CA ARG A 642 19.85 3.16 -2.45
C ARG A 642 19.03 1.96 -1.93
N PHE A 643 17.95 1.59 -2.61
CA PHE A 643 17.12 0.43 -2.30
C PHE A 643 17.38 -0.77 -3.23
N ASP A 644 18.49 -0.75 -3.96
CA ASP A 644 18.88 -1.88 -4.80
C ASP A 644 19.26 -3.08 -3.95
N ARG A 645 18.60 -4.21 -4.18
CA ARG A 645 18.89 -5.53 -3.61
C ARG A 645 18.90 -6.55 -4.70
N THR A 646 19.97 -7.35 -4.76
CA THR A 646 20.11 -8.36 -5.81
C THR A 646 19.25 -9.58 -5.53
N HIS A 647 19.26 -10.06 -4.29
CA HIS A 647 18.52 -11.25 -3.87
C HIS A 647 17.61 -10.92 -2.70
N ASP A 648 16.36 -11.37 -2.77
CA ASP A 648 15.39 -11.30 -1.69
C ASP A 648 14.60 -12.60 -1.64
N LEU A 649 14.67 -13.32 -0.51
CA LEU A 649 14.03 -14.61 -0.28
C LEU A 649 13.19 -14.55 0.98
N SER A 650 11.92 -14.92 0.86
CA SER A 650 11.03 -15.11 2.01
C SER A 650 10.40 -16.51 1.95
N VAL A 651 10.42 -17.21 3.07
CA VAL A 651 9.74 -18.50 3.25
C VAL A 651 8.79 -18.39 4.42
N VAL A 652 7.52 -18.66 4.17
CA VAL A 652 6.46 -18.66 5.19
C VAL A 652 5.88 -20.05 5.28
N ALA A 653 5.87 -20.62 6.47
CA ALA A 653 5.31 -21.94 6.75
C ALA A 653 4.33 -21.83 7.93
N MET A 654 3.13 -22.38 7.77
CA MET A 654 2.09 -22.43 8.78
C MET A 654 1.60 -23.87 8.90
N TYR A 655 1.67 -24.43 10.12
CA TYR A 655 1.29 -25.81 10.38
C TYR A 655 0.19 -25.87 11.43
N ASP A 656 -0.99 -26.34 11.03
CA ASP A 656 -2.10 -26.61 11.96
C ASP A 656 -1.83 -27.95 12.68
N LEU A 657 -1.21 -27.87 13.85
CA LEU A 657 -0.88 -29.04 14.70
C LEU A 657 -2.18 -29.73 15.15
N SER A 658 -3.17 -28.93 15.54
CA SER A 658 -4.51 -29.35 15.91
C SER A 658 -5.53 -28.27 15.53
N GLU A 659 -6.83 -28.48 15.80
CA GLU A 659 -7.87 -27.44 15.63
C GLU A 659 -7.64 -26.22 16.53
N LYS A 660 -6.86 -26.39 17.60
CA LYS A 660 -6.62 -25.35 18.61
C LYS A 660 -5.24 -24.74 18.53
N VAL A 661 -4.28 -25.42 17.92
CA VAL A 661 -2.88 -24.99 17.92
C VAL A 661 -2.35 -24.91 16.49
N ASN A 662 -1.88 -23.71 16.14
CA ASN A 662 -1.16 -23.44 14.91
C ASN A 662 0.27 -22.99 15.26
N ILE A 663 1.25 -23.54 14.56
CA ILE A 663 2.64 -23.10 14.62
C ILE A 663 3.00 -22.49 13.27
N SER A 664 3.73 -21.40 13.28
CA SER A 664 4.18 -20.75 12.06
C SER A 664 5.63 -20.26 12.17
N GLY A 665 6.29 -20.21 11.02
CA GLY A 665 7.64 -19.71 10.90
C GLY A 665 7.82 -18.87 9.66
N VAL A 666 8.68 -17.88 9.74
CA VAL A 666 9.08 -17.02 8.63
C VAL A 666 10.60 -16.97 8.58
N LEU A 667 11.17 -17.25 7.42
CA LEU A 667 12.57 -17.00 7.10
C LEU A 667 12.62 -15.83 6.10
N VAL A 668 13.45 -14.83 6.38
CA VAL A 668 13.76 -13.72 5.49
C VAL A 668 15.27 -13.67 5.29
N TYR A 669 15.69 -13.64 4.04
CA TYR A 669 17.07 -13.41 3.64
C TYR A 669 17.11 -12.41 2.49
N TYR A 670 17.95 -11.39 2.59
CA TYR A 670 18.24 -10.52 1.46
C TYR A 670 19.68 -9.99 1.48
N THR A 671 20.20 -9.68 0.28
CA THR A 671 21.49 -8.98 0.12
C THR A 671 21.34 -7.51 0.56
N GLY A 672 22.39 -6.98 1.16
CA GLY A 672 22.38 -5.62 1.72
C GLY A 672 22.04 -4.55 0.68
N ASN A 673 21.37 -3.50 1.14
CA ASN A 673 21.10 -2.29 0.35
C ASN A 673 22.38 -1.63 -0.11
N ALA A 674 22.33 -0.91 -1.22
CA ALA A 674 23.43 -0.08 -1.69
C ALA A 674 23.62 1.13 -0.74
N THR A 675 24.86 1.47 -0.46
CA THR A 675 25.27 2.54 0.46
C THR A 675 26.60 3.14 0.06
N ASN A 676 27.01 4.17 0.76
CA ASN A 676 28.36 4.76 0.65
C ASN A 676 29.12 4.56 1.95
N TYR A 677 30.33 4.05 1.86
CA TYR A 677 31.28 4.08 2.97
C TYR A 677 32.35 5.12 2.69
N PRO A 678 32.85 5.82 3.74
CA PRO A 678 33.94 6.77 3.60
C PRO A 678 35.19 6.05 3.09
N THR A 679 35.88 6.65 2.12
CA THR A 679 37.16 6.16 1.59
C THR A 679 38.35 6.88 2.19
N GLY A 680 38.14 8.01 2.85
CA GLY A 680 39.16 8.79 3.49
C GLY A 680 38.61 10.02 4.19
N LYS A 681 39.48 10.70 4.89
CA LYS A 681 39.25 12.02 5.49
C LYS A 681 40.40 12.94 5.14
N TYR A 682 40.09 14.21 4.90
CA TYR A 682 41.11 15.24 4.79
C TYR A 682 40.68 16.46 5.61
N SER A 683 41.65 17.08 6.27
CA SER A 683 41.45 18.33 6.98
C SER A 683 41.86 19.51 6.09
N VAL A 684 41.00 20.49 6.00
CA VAL A 684 41.38 21.79 5.43
C VAL A 684 41.76 22.68 6.61
N SER A 685 43.04 22.78 6.84
CA SER A 685 43.60 23.76 7.80
C SER A 685 43.61 25.13 7.11
N GLY A 686 42.56 25.90 7.35
CA GLY A 686 42.57 27.33 7.03
C GLY A 686 42.41 28.06 8.33
N ASP A 687 43.29 28.98 8.59
CA ASP A 687 43.13 29.94 9.68
C ASP A 687 41.93 30.88 9.37
N ILE A 688 40.75 30.28 9.38
CA ILE A 688 39.47 31.00 9.17
C ILE A 688 39.14 31.81 10.44
N SER A 689 39.68 31.40 11.59
CA SER A 689 39.38 32.03 12.88
C SER A 689 40.52 32.92 13.42
N GLY A 690 41.72 32.89 12.83
CA GLY A 690 42.92 33.55 13.36
C GLY A 690 43.45 32.95 14.67
N ASN A 691 42.97 31.75 15.06
CA ASN A 691 43.44 31.04 16.26
C ASN A 691 44.46 29.96 15.89
N PRO A 692 45.74 30.11 16.25
CA PRO A 692 46.73 29.06 16.10
C PRO A 692 46.31 27.86 16.94
N GLY A 693 45.89 26.76 16.30
CA GLY A 693 45.45 25.54 16.98
C GLY A 693 44.01 25.10 16.64
N ASP A 694 43.30 25.78 15.77
CA ASP A 694 42.04 25.30 15.23
C ASP A 694 42.29 24.01 14.43
N PRO A 695 41.69 22.88 14.79
CA PRO A 695 41.93 21.59 14.13
C PRO A 695 41.47 21.56 12.66
N GLY A 696 40.98 22.69 12.14
CA GLY A 696 40.45 22.76 10.78
C GLY A 696 39.13 22.00 10.59
N ILE A 697 38.54 22.19 9.45
CA ILE A 697 37.29 21.45 9.09
C ILE A 697 37.71 20.12 8.47
N VAL A 698 37.27 19.01 9.09
CA VAL A 698 37.50 17.66 8.58
C VAL A 698 36.38 17.30 7.58
N TYR A 699 36.77 17.03 6.36
CA TYR A 699 35.88 16.54 5.31
C TYR A 699 36.05 15.04 5.14
N THR A 700 34.93 14.35 5.01
CA THR A 700 34.92 12.93 4.70
C THR A 700 34.84 12.74 3.16
N SER A 701 35.79 11.95 2.63
CA SER A 701 35.81 11.59 1.21
C SER A 701 35.02 10.33 0.95
N TYR A 702 34.28 10.31 -0.15
CA TYR A 702 33.53 9.16 -0.64
C TYR A 702 33.94 8.90 -2.09
N ASP A 703 33.86 7.63 -2.48
CA ASP A 703 34.01 7.23 -3.89
C ASP A 703 32.65 7.43 -4.63
N LYS A 704 32.36 6.67 -5.66
CA LYS A 704 31.09 6.74 -6.43
C LYS A 704 29.87 6.47 -5.56
N ARG A 705 28.75 7.09 -5.93
CA ARG A 705 27.46 7.00 -5.26
C ARG A 705 26.98 5.54 -5.14
N ASN A 706 26.61 5.13 -3.92
CA ASN A 706 26.01 3.81 -3.61
C ASN A 706 26.85 2.61 -4.12
N LYS A 707 28.18 2.74 -4.14
CA LYS A 707 29.09 1.68 -4.60
C LYS A 707 29.17 0.51 -3.62
N ASP A 708 29.04 0.80 -2.35
CA ASP A 708 29.17 -0.18 -1.28
C ASP A 708 27.83 -0.83 -0.94
N ARG A 709 27.87 -1.87 -0.11
CA ARG A 709 26.70 -2.63 0.32
C ARG A 709 26.68 -2.81 1.84
N PHE A 710 25.49 -2.67 2.44
CA PHE A 710 25.28 -3.18 3.78
C PHE A 710 25.52 -4.69 3.83
N PRO A 711 25.87 -5.25 5.01
CA PRO A 711 25.90 -6.69 5.21
C PRO A 711 24.55 -7.35 4.86
N ASN A 712 24.60 -8.63 4.44
CA ASN A 712 23.40 -9.40 4.17
C ASN A 712 22.56 -9.53 5.44
N TYR A 713 21.24 -9.56 5.23
CA TYR A 713 20.24 -9.67 6.27
C TYR A 713 19.71 -11.11 6.36
N THR A 714 19.60 -11.62 7.56
CA THR A 714 18.97 -12.92 7.82
C THR A 714 18.13 -12.85 9.08
N ARG A 715 16.89 -13.35 9.01
CA ARG A 715 15.98 -13.41 10.17
C ARG A 715 15.09 -14.64 10.09
N VAL A 716 14.89 -15.26 11.24
CA VAL A 716 13.89 -16.31 11.41
C VAL A 716 12.95 -15.90 12.55
N ASP A 717 11.65 -15.94 12.29
CA ASP A 717 10.61 -15.66 13.27
C ASP A 717 9.77 -16.92 13.48
N LEU A 718 9.34 -17.16 14.72
CA LEU A 718 8.46 -18.26 15.06
C LEU A 718 7.25 -17.75 15.83
N ALA A 719 6.10 -18.39 15.61
CA ALA A 719 4.92 -18.13 16.43
C ALA A 719 4.12 -19.39 16.71
N LEU A 720 3.43 -19.39 17.83
CA LEU A 720 2.45 -20.37 18.25
C LEU A 720 1.15 -19.63 18.61
N ASN A 721 0.08 -19.96 17.92
CA ASN A 721 -1.26 -19.46 18.19
C ASN A 721 -2.08 -20.58 18.82
N TRP A 722 -2.58 -20.34 20.04
CA TRP A 722 -3.33 -21.31 20.81
C TRP A 722 -4.75 -20.81 21.09
N SER A 723 -5.72 -21.37 20.36
CA SER A 723 -7.14 -21.13 20.61
C SER A 723 -7.56 -21.83 21.91
N LEU A 724 -7.91 -21.06 22.91
CA LEU A 724 -8.37 -21.53 24.19
C LEU A 724 -9.80 -22.10 24.09
N LYS A 725 -10.38 -22.48 25.24
CA LYS A 725 -11.74 -23.03 25.30
C LYS A 725 -12.73 -22.02 24.69
N LYS A 726 -13.42 -22.42 23.63
CA LYS A 726 -14.50 -21.66 23.04
C LYS A 726 -15.77 -21.82 23.87
N THR A 727 -16.27 -20.73 24.41
CA THR A 727 -17.58 -20.68 25.08
C THR A 727 -18.66 -20.38 24.06
N ARG A 728 -19.94 -20.34 24.47
CA ARG A 728 -21.05 -20.10 23.56
C ARG A 728 -20.92 -18.81 22.74
N ASN A 729 -20.43 -17.73 23.35
CA ASN A 729 -20.34 -16.41 22.73
C ASN A 729 -18.92 -15.84 22.65
N TRP A 730 -17.95 -16.46 23.30
CA TRP A 730 -16.59 -15.95 23.40
C TRP A 730 -15.58 -16.87 22.72
N GLU A 731 -14.68 -16.28 21.98
CA GLU A 731 -13.48 -16.90 21.42
C GLU A 731 -12.26 -16.24 22.08
N HIS A 732 -11.33 -17.07 22.56
CA HIS A 732 -10.09 -16.62 23.22
C HIS A 732 -8.91 -17.28 22.56
N GLU A 733 -7.83 -16.55 22.37
CA GLU A 733 -6.60 -17.02 21.76
C GLU A 733 -5.39 -16.41 22.45
N LEU A 734 -4.38 -17.21 22.71
CA LEU A 734 -3.05 -16.77 23.10
C LEU A 734 -2.11 -16.93 21.92
N SER A 735 -1.39 -15.87 21.60
CA SER A 735 -0.36 -15.85 20.57
C SER A 735 0.99 -15.61 21.23
N PHE A 736 1.91 -16.56 21.06
CA PHE A 736 3.30 -16.43 21.47
C PHE A 736 4.14 -16.27 20.21
N SER A 737 5.07 -15.33 20.19
CA SER A 737 6.00 -15.22 19.08
C SER A 737 7.39 -14.79 19.55
N ILE A 738 8.39 -15.17 18.76
CA ILE A 738 9.75 -14.73 18.92
C ILE A 738 10.21 -14.20 17.56
N TYR A 739 10.45 -12.91 17.52
CA TYR A 739 11.07 -12.26 16.38
C TYR A 739 12.58 -12.47 16.45
N ASN A 740 13.20 -12.78 15.30
CA ASN A 740 14.63 -13.01 15.18
C ASN A 740 15.17 -14.08 16.14
N VAL A 741 14.60 -15.29 16.07
CA VAL A 741 14.98 -16.44 16.94
C VAL A 741 16.49 -16.74 16.87
N LEU A 742 17.12 -16.49 15.74
CA LEU A 742 18.56 -16.72 15.55
C LEU A 742 19.41 -15.69 16.31
N GLY A 743 18.84 -14.58 16.79
CA GLY A 743 19.58 -13.49 17.41
C GLY A 743 20.56 -12.82 16.46
N ALA A 744 20.29 -12.88 15.14
CA ALA A 744 21.16 -12.31 14.14
C ALA A 744 21.26 -10.79 14.36
N ARG A 745 22.47 -10.28 14.52
CA ARG A 745 22.75 -8.85 14.68
C ARG A 745 22.83 -8.18 13.31
N ASN A 746 21.68 -8.01 12.67
CA ASN A 746 21.59 -7.36 11.37
C ASN A 746 21.93 -5.88 11.48
N ALA A 747 22.68 -5.36 10.51
CA ALA A 747 23.06 -3.96 10.52
C ALA A 747 21.84 -3.06 10.21
N PHE A 748 21.51 -2.18 11.14
CA PHE A 748 20.55 -1.10 10.94
C PHE A 748 21.27 0.16 10.43
N GLN A 749 22.40 0.51 11.05
CA GLN A 749 23.24 1.62 10.71
C GLN A 749 24.70 1.22 10.89
N ILE A 750 25.59 1.79 10.08
CA ILE A 750 27.03 1.65 10.22
C ILE A 750 27.61 3.06 10.21
N ASP A 751 28.18 3.46 11.33
CA ASP A 751 28.84 4.74 11.51
C ASP A 751 30.37 4.57 11.50
N PHE A 752 31.06 5.55 10.97
CA PHE A 752 32.53 5.60 10.96
C PHE A 752 32.97 6.67 11.94
N LEU A 753 33.42 6.22 13.09
CA LEU A 753 33.88 7.07 14.18
C LEU A 753 35.39 7.18 14.16
N TYR A 754 35.92 8.37 14.51
CA TYR A 754 37.35 8.61 14.64
C TYR A 754 37.73 8.67 16.10
N ASP A 755 38.63 7.79 16.52
CA ASP A 755 39.24 7.83 17.83
C ASP A 755 40.51 8.71 17.74
N ALA A 756 40.44 9.86 18.36
CA ALA A 756 41.56 10.83 18.35
C ALA A 756 42.75 10.35 19.17
N GLN A 757 42.56 9.46 20.15
CA GLN A 757 43.67 8.92 20.99
C GLN A 757 44.47 7.86 20.24
N LEU A 758 43.75 7.00 19.49
CA LEU A 758 44.35 5.94 18.68
C LEU A 758 44.73 6.40 17.27
N SER A 759 44.29 7.59 16.85
CA SER A 759 44.39 8.10 15.47
C SER A 759 43.82 7.15 14.43
N GLU A 760 42.81 6.37 14.81
CA GLU A 760 42.20 5.36 13.98
C GLU A 760 40.72 5.66 13.70
N THR A 761 40.26 5.24 12.52
CA THR A 761 38.82 5.24 12.21
C THR A 761 38.31 3.82 12.30
N TYR A 762 37.28 3.61 13.10
CA TYR A 762 36.59 2.31 13.23
C TYR A 762 35.16 2.41 12.80
N ALA A 763 34.57 1.26 12.36
CA ALA A 763 33.19 1.16 12.00
C ALA A 763 32.37 0.62 13.17
N GLU A 764 31.36 1.37 13.60
CA GLU A 764 30.40 0.93 14.61
C GLU A 764 29.12 0.48 13.95
N LYS A 765 28.72 -0.77 14.21
CA LYS A 765 27.49 -1.35 13.70
C LYS A 765 26.38 -1.32 14.74
N THR A 766 25.37 -0.51 14.50
CA THR A 766 24.13 -0.51 15.28
C THR A 766 23.16 -1.57 14.74
N TYR A 767 22.55 -2.36 15.61
CA TYR A 767 21.45 -3.27 15.31
C TYR A 767 20.26 -2.96 16.22
N LEU A 768 19.02 -3.14 15.68
CA LEU A 768 17.82 -2.78 16.42
C LEU A 768 17.31 -3.91 17.33
N PHE A 769 17.29 -5.12 16.80
CA PHE A 769 16.66 -6.25 17.46
C PHE A 769 17.61 -7.45 17.52
N ALA A 770 17.84 -7.94 18.73
CA ALA A 770 18.26 -9.31 18.95
C ALA A 770 17.01 -10.22 18.91
N GLN A 771 16.85 -11.09 19.88
CA GLN A 771 15.64 -11.90 20.04
C GLN A 771 14.56 -11.10 20.77
N VAL A 772 13.36 -10.98 20.19
CA VAL A 772 12.26 -10.26 20.82
C VAL A 772 11.07 -11.20 21.04
N PRO A 773 10.89 -11.73 22.25
CA PRO A 773 9.71 -12.51 22.57
C PRO A 773 8.49 -11.61 22.73
N SER A 774 7.33 -12.11 22.38
CA SER A 774 6.06 -11.42 22.62
C SER A 774 4.94 -12.39 22.94
N ILE A 775 3.97 -11.88 23.70
CA ILE A 775 2.73 -12.57 24.02
C ILE A 775 1.56 -11.62 23.81
N THR A 776 0.49 -12.13 23.23
CA THR A 776 -0.75 -11.37 23.02
C THR A 776 -1.95 -12.25 23.35
N TYR A 777 -2.84 -11.73 24.18
CA TYR A 777 -4.14 -12.32 24.44
C TYR A 777 -5.18 -11.65 23.54
N ASN A 778 -5.82 -12.45 22.68
CA ASN A 778 -6.88 -12.02 21.79
C ASN A 778 -8.23 -12.54 22.28
N PHE A 779 -9.27 -11.73 22.19
CA PHE A 779 -10.62 -12.09 22.56
C PHE A 779 -11.63 -11.57 21.53
N LYS A 780 -12.71 -12.32 21.32
CA LYS A 780 -13.80 -11.94 20.44
C LYS A 780 -15.15 -12.38 21.00
N PHE A 781 -16.09 -11.45 21.07
CA PHE A 781 -17.47 -11.71 21.42
C PHE A 781 -18.33 -11.78 20.17
N LYS A 782 -19.08 -12.88 20.00
CA LYS A 782 -20.07 -13.09 18.95
C LYS A 782 -21.33 -13.70 19.55
N PRO A 783 -22.45 -12.99 19.59
CA PRO A 783 -23.71 -13.60 20.04
C PRO A 783 -24.09 -14.71 19.06
N ARG A 784 -24.24 -15.95 19.58
CA ARG A 784 -24.81 -17.05 18.78
C ARG A 784 -26.28 -16.77 18.51
N ARG A 785 -26.70 -17.01 17.28
CA ARG A 785 -28.13 -17.09 16.96
C ARG A 785 -28.79 -18.15 17.84
N PRO A 786 -30.00 -17.93 18.38
CA PRO A 786 -30.85 -19.03 18.81
C PRO A 786 -30.94 -20.01 17.62
N SER A 787 -30.69 -21.27 17.85
CA SER A 787 -30.98 -22.31 16.87
C SER A 787 -32.51 -22.31 16.65
N SER A 788 -32.96 -21.52 15.68
CA SER A 788 -34.32 -21.72 15.12
C SER A 788 -34.21 -22.95 14.25
N LEU A 789 -34.41 -24.13 14.83
CA LEU A 789 -34.73 -25.40 14.23
C LEU A 789 -34.52 -26.52 15.27
N GLU A 790 -35.19 -26.36 16.42
CA GLU A 790 -35.77 -27.45 17.18
C GLU A 790 -37.26 -27.11 17.39
N THR A 791 -37.95 -27.05 16.29
CA THR A 791 -39.40 -27.24 16.32
C THR A 791 -39.65 -28.53 15.58
N LYS A 792 -40.20 -29.42 16.32
CA LYS A 792 -40.64 -30.77 16.02
C LYS A 792 -41.24 -30.95 14.61
#